data_da056b31429f0027c625603e035f15c0
#
_entry.id   da056b31429f0027c625603e035f15c0
#
_cell.length_a   1.000
_cell.length_b   1.000
_cell.length_c   1.000
_cell.angle_alpha   90.00
_cell.angle_beta   90.00
_cell.angle_gamma   90.00
#
_symmetry.space_group_name_H-M   'P 1'
#
loop_
_entity.id
_entity.type
_entity.pdbx_description
1 polymer ?
#
loop_
_entity_poly.entity_id
_entity_poly.type
_entity_poly.pdbx_seq_one_letter_code
_entity_poly.pdbx_strand_id
1 'polypeptide(L)'
;CLLLGVPVSSSCFSELSHTSNCIGEDGFRLFLKTYLEVEEFPADLCQRLFRSFQTTPQAREVCLKDVSCYFSLLEDGQPRDKLEFAFRLYDRDGNGVLDSSEVDRIIAQMMHAADYLGWDVSELRPVLKDMMTAIDADSSGTVSLDEWVEGGMNNIPLLVLLGLKVTHKDGQHLWRMKHFNRPVYCNVCQSMLLGLRKQGLCCTCCMYTVHGRCANRNPAPCIRTYVKSKKDISAHDWVSGNCDSGKCDRCQKKIKSLQGLTGKRCVWCHTMRHGECANQKPSECNCGPLRDHILPPWAIYPVIKVTLELVYDLITSCCLFTQIIPIPDTHPLLVFVNPKSGGKQGERVLRKFQYLLNPRQVYNLSSGGPGPGLCFFRDLQDYRILVCGGDGTVGWILDAIDKAGLPVCPPVAVLPLGTGNDLARCLRWGGGYDGVDLSRILKEIEYSTPVLMDRWSVQVELEDSQERGDPVPYEIINNYFSIGVDASIAHRFHTMREKHPQKFNSRMKNKLWYFEFATSETISASCKKLKECLTIECCGIQLDLSNLSLEGIAVLNIPSMHGGSNLWGEAKKSDRAGQEVPEVIVDPEVLKVCVPSDMSDERLEVVGLEGAMEMGQIYTGLKSAVRLAKTSKITIRTRKAMPMQIDGEPWMQPPCTIHITHKNQARMLMAPQAKSSFFNLK
;
A
#
# COMPACT_ATOMS: atom_id res chain seq x y z
N CYS A 1 -11.64 -12.30 -13.99
CA CYS A 1 -10.16 -12.38 -14.07
C CYS A 1 -9.51 -11.05 -14.40
N LEU A 2 -10.11 -10.18 -15.21
CA LEU A 2 -9.62 -8.81 -15.49
C LEU A 2 -9.59 -7.87 -14.25
N LEU A 3 -10.15 -8.30 -13.14
CA LEU A 3 -10.41 -7.47 -11.94
C LEU A 3 -9.44 -7.68 -10.78
N LEU A 4 -8.50 -8.63 -10.83
CA LEU A 4 -7.76 -9.04 -9.64
C LEU A 4 -6.28 -8.63 -9.59
N GLY A 5 -5.68 -8.05 -10.65
CA GLY A 5 -4.34 -7.44 -10.61
C GLY A 5 -3.30 -8.19 -9.75
N VAL A 6 -3.07 -9.48 -10.05
CA VAL A 6 -2.05 -10.29 -9.36
C VAL A 6 -0.78 -10.29 -10.21
N PRO A 7 0.39 -9.91 -9.67
CA PRO A 7 1.64 -9.90 -10.45
C PRO A 7 2.07 -11.33 -10.85
N VAL A 8 2.52 -11.47 -12.10
CA VAL A 8 3.10 -12.74 -12.60
C VAL A 8 4.45 -12.93 -11.93
N SER A 9 4.56 -13.86 -10.99
CA SER A 9 5.86 -14.28 -10.50
C SER A 9 6.53 -15.20 -11.53
N SER A 10 7.79 -14.94 -11.87
CA SER A 10 8.58 -15.75 -12.79
C SER A 10 8.71 -17.22 -12.37
N SER A 11 8.41 -17.56 -11.12
CA SER A 11 8.42 -18.91 -10.58
C SER A 11 7.33 -19.83 -11.17
N CYS A 12 6.15 -19.29 -11.55
CA CYS A 12 5.09 -20.12 -12.15
C CYS A 12 5.47 -20.72 -13.52
N PHE A 13 6.47 -20.14 -14.21
CA PHE A 13 6.90 -20.61 -15.53
C PHE A 13 8.01 -21.67 -15.47
N SER A 14 8.77 -21.73 -14.37
CA SER A 14 9.89 -22.68 -14.23
C SER A 14 9.44 -24.13 -14.00
N GLU A 15 8.28 -24.34 -13.40
CA GLU A 15 7.76 -25.68 -13.11
C GLU A 15 7.05 -26.35 -14.32
N LEU A 16 6.62 -25.56 -15.33
CA LEU A 16 5.88 -26.06 -16.49
C LEU A 16 6.77 -26.35 -17.72
N SER A 17 8.04 -25.99 -17.69
CA SER A 17 8.94 -26.04 -18.86
C SER A 17 10.04 -27.10 -18.72
N HIS A 18 9.70 -28.41 -18.83
CA HIS A 18 10.79 -29.38 -18.90
C HIS A 18 11.29 -29.69 -20.30
N THR A 19 10.63 -29.31 -21.42
CA THR A 19 11.14 -29.59 -22.78
C THR A 19 10.57 -28.79 -23.96
N SER A 20 9.48 -28.01 -23.83
CA SER A 20 8.96 -27.23 -24.96
C SER A 20 8.41 -25.87 -24.51
N ASN A 21 8.62 -24.83 -25.34
CA ASN A 21 8.06 -23.48 -25.11
C ASN A 21 6.54 -23.42 -25.34
N CYS A 22 5.85 -24.55 -25.46
CA CYS A 22 4.42 -24.65 -25.75
C CYS A 22 3.72 -25.53 -24.72
N ILE A 23 2.45 -25.22 -24.42
CA ILE A 23 1.59 -25.98 -23.51
C ILE A 23 0.28 -26.36 -24.18
N GLY A 24 -0.21 -27.58 -23.92
CA GLY A 24 -1.53 -28.03 -24.31
C GLY A 24 -2.63 -27.50 -23.42
N GLU A 25 -3.91 -27.82 -23.73
CA GLU A 25 -5.09 -27.34 -23.02
C GLU A 25 -5.07 -27.68 -21.52
N ASP A 26 -4.63 -28.89 -21.15
CA ASP A 26 -4.54 -29.31 -19.73
C ASP A 26 -3.43 -28.55 -18.98
N GLY A 27 -2.29 -28.35 -19.60
CA GLY A 27 -1.21 -27.50 -19.03
C GLY A 27 -1.65 -26.05 -18.87
N PHE A 28 -2.39 -25.53 -19.84
CA PHE A 28 -2.93 -24.18 -19.75
C PHE A 28 -4.00 -24.05 -18.64
N ARG A 29 -4.83 -25.06 -18.44
CA ARG A 29 -5.78 -25.13 -17.33
C ARG A 29 -5.06 -25.14 -15.97
N LEU A 30 -3.99 -25.94 -15.85
CA LEU A 30 -3.16 -25.99 -14.64
C LEU A 30 -2.48 -24.64 -14.40
N PHE A 31 -1.92 -24.02 -15.44
CA PHE A 31 -1.36 -22.68 -15.37
C PHE A 31 -2.38 -21.65 -14.85
N LEU A 32 -3.61 -21.61 -15.42
CA LEU A 32 -4.64 -20.68 -14.97
C LEU A 32 -5.05 -20.92 -13.52
N LYS A 33 -5.18 -22.17 -13.07
CA LYS A 33 -5.49 -22.51 -11.68
C LYS A 33 -4.40 -22.00 -10.74
N THR A 34 -3.14 -22.23 -11.10
CA THR A 34 -1.98 -21.81 -10.30
C THR A 34 -1.83 -20.28 -10.31
N TYR A 35 -1.95 -19.66 -11.48
CA TYR A 35 -1.81 -18.21 -11.65
C TYR A 35 -2.94 -17.41 -10.96
N LEU A 36 -4.18 -17.91 -11.05
CA LEU A 36 -5.34 -17.27 -10.44
C LEU A 36 -5.60 -17.73 -9.00
N GLU A 37 -4.83 -18.72 -8.51
CA GLU A 37 -4.97 -19.30 -7.17
C GLU A 37 -6.42 -19.78 -6.88
N VAL A 38 -7.09 -20.37 -7.88
CA VAL A 38 -8.45 -20.87 -7.76
C VAL A 38 -8.49 -22.40 -7.81
N GLU A 39 -9.30 -23.03 -6.97
CA GLU A 39 -9.43 -24.50 -6.94
C GLU A 39 -10.17 -25.00 -8.19
N GLU A 40 -11.17 -24.27 -8.68
CA GLU A 40 -11.90 -24.59 -9.89
C GLU A 40 -11.94 -23.39 -10.83
N PHE A 41 -11.66 -23.67 -12.12
CA PHE A 41 -11.75 -22.69 -13.18
C PHE A 41 -12.79 -23.19 -14.23
N PRO A 42 -13.78 -22.38 -14.65
CA PRO A 42 -14.81 -22.81 -15.58
C PRO A 42 -14.21 -23.33 -16.88
N ALA A 43 -14.53 -24.60 -17.23
CA ALA A 43 -13.96 -25.28 -18.38
C ALA A 43 -14.21 -24.54 -19.70
N ASP A 44 -15.42 -23.99 -19.89
CA ASP A 44 -15.81 -23.22 -21.07
C ASP A 44 -14.96 -21.93 -21.20
N LEU A 45 -14.70 -21.24 -20.10
CA LEU A 45 -13.83 -20.05 -20.12
C LEU A 45 -12.37 -20.40 -20.38
N CYS A 46 -11.88 -21.51 -19.79
CA CYS A 46 -10.54 -22.02 -20.05
C CYS A 46 -10.34 -22.33 -21.54
N GLN A 47 -11.31 -23.03 -22.14
CA GLN A 47 -11.24 -23.42 -23.54
C GLN A 47 -11.28 -22.20 -24.49
N ARG A 48 -12.10 -21.20 -24.18
CA ARG A 48 -12.12 -19.94 -24.96
C ARG A 48 -10.82 -19.16 -24.86
N LEU A 49 -10.28 -19.03 -23.66
CA LEU A 49 -8.97 -18.42 -23.45
C LEU A 49 -7.87 -19.18 -24.19
N PHE A 50 -7.88 -20.50 -24.11
CA PHE A 50 -6.91 -21.33 -24.84
C PHE A 50 -6.99 -21.10 -26.36
N ARG A 51 -8.22 -21.10 -26.92
CA ARG A 51 -8.44 -20.84 -28.34
C ARG A 51 -8.01 -19.44 -28.78
N SER A 52 -8.13 -18.43 -27.93
CA SER A 52 -7.68 -17.06 -28.25
C SER A 52 -6.18 -16.92 -28.38
N PHE A 53 -5.39 -17.88 -27.83
CA PHE A 53 -3.94 -17.95 -27.97
C PHE A 53 -3.48 -18.86 -29.12
N GLN A 54 -4.38 -19.61 -29.75
CA GLN A 54 -4.02 -20.48 -30.86
C GLN A 54 -3.70 -19.65 -32.11
N THR A 55 -2.56 -19.89 -32.70
CA THR A 55 -2.13 -19.25 -33.97
C THR A 55 -2.88 -19.80 -35.19
N THR A 56 -3.42 -21.01 -35.08
CA THR A 56 -4.30 -21.64 -36.09
C THR A 56 -5.41 -22.41 -35.38
N PRO A 57 -6.62 -22.52 -35.96
CA PRO A 57 -7.76 -23.23 -35.33
C PRO A 57 -7.50 -24.71 -35.01
N GLN A 58 -6.44 -25.29 -35.57
CA GLN A 58 -6.08 -26.71 -35.43
C GLN A 58 -4.86 -26.90 -34.49
N ALA A 59 -4.24 -25.83 -34.00
CA ALA A 59 -3.12 -25.93 -33.10
C ALA A 59 -3.55 -26.57 -31.76
N ARG A 60 -2.89 -27.65 -31.36
CA ARG A 60 -3.16 -28.34 -30.07
C ARG A 60 -2.40 -27.75 -28.91
N GLU A 61 -1.51 -26.82 -29.16
CA GLU A 61 -0.62 -26.20 -28.19
C GLU A 61 -0.57 -24.69 -28.42
N VAL A 62 -0.35 -23.95 -27.35
CA VAL A 62 -0.14 -22.49 -27.35
C VAL A 62 1.25 -22.17 -26.81
N CYS A 63 1.88 -21.12 -27.35
CA CYS A 63 3.21 -20.72 -26.94
C CYS A 63 3.14 -20.01 -25.57
N LEU A 64 3.93 -20.50 -24.60
CA LEU A 64 4.04 -19.90 -23.26
C LEU A 64 4.45 -18.44 -23.32
N LYS A 65 5.28 -18.07 -24.28
CA LYS A 65 5.71 -16.68 -24.46
C LYS A 65 4.55 -15.77 -24.83
N ASP A 66 3.65 -16.23 -25.70
CA ASP A 66 2.46 -15.47 -26.11
C ASP A 66 1.50 -15.34 -24.94
N VAL A 67 1.26 -16.42 -24.20
CA VAL A 67 0.46 -16.41 -22.97
C VAL A 67 1.04 -15.40 -21.96
N SER A 68 2.34 -15.41 -21.73
CA SER A 68 3.02 -14.47 -20.83
C SER A 68 2.85 -13.01 -21.28
N CYS A 69 3.02 -12.73 -22.58
CA CYS A 69 2.85 -11.41 -23.15
C CYS A 69 1.41 -10.89 -22.94
N TYR A 70 0.42 -11.73 -23.14
CA TYR A 70 -0.97 -11.36 -22.92
C TYR A 70 -1.32 -11.09 -21.45
N PHE A 71 -0.83 -11.92 -20.52
CA PHE A 71 -1.05 -11.66 -19.10
C PHE A 71 -0.32 -10.40 -18.64
N SER A 72 0.88 -10.14 -19.14
CA SER A 72 1.60 -8.89 -18.91
C SER A 72 0.82 -7.67 -19.44
N LEU A 73 0.22 -7.80 -20.64
CA LEU A 73 -0.66 -6.79 -21.21
C LEU A 73 -1.88 -6.53 -20.31
N LEU A 74 -2.51 -7.58 -19.77
CA LEU A 74 -3.66 -7.46 -18.87
C LEU A 74 -3.28 -6.78 -17.54
N GLU A 75 -2.06 -6.94 -17.08
CA GLU A 75 -1.56 -6.28 -15.86
C GLU A 75 -1.24 -4.80 -16.10
N ASP A 76 -0.40 -4.49 -17.08
CA ASP A 76 0.16 -3.14 -17.28
C ASP A 76 -0.15 -2.51 -18.66
N GLY A 77 -0.85 -3.21 -19.57
CA GLY A 77 -1.20 -2.71 -20.90
C GLY A 77 -2.12 -1.48 -20.87
N GLN A 78 -2.10 -0.74 -21.97
CA GLN A 78 -2.98 0.43 -22.14
C GLN A 78 -4.45 0.01 -22.23
N PRO A 79 -5.40 0.84 -21.80
CA PRO A 79 -6.84 0.51 -21.88
C PRO A 79 -7.31 0.11 -23.29
N ARG A 80 -6.74 0.73 -24.33
CA ARG A 80 -7.04 0.39 -25.73
C ARG A 80 -6.70 -1.06 -26.03
N ASP A 81 -5.49 -1.50 -25.69
CA ASP A 81 -5.00 -2.85 -25.97
C ASP A 81 -5.80 -3.91 -25.19
N LYS A 82 -6.22 -3.56 -23.98
CA LYS A 82 -7.09 -4.42 -23.15
C LYS A 82 -8.50 -4.55 -23.72
N LEU A 83 -9.06 -3.47 -24.28
CA LEU A 83 -10.35 -3.52 -24.98
C LEU A 83 -10.26 -4.38 -26.24
N GLU A 84 -9.21 -4.22 -27.05
CA GLU A 84 -8.96 -5.06 -28.22
C GLU A 84 -8.84 -6.54 -27.85
N PHE A 85 -8.10 -6.86 -26.79
CA PHE A 85 -8.01 -8.23 -26.30
C PHE A 85 -9.37 -8.77 -25.83
N ALA A 86 -10.13 -7.98 -25.09
CA ALA A 86 -11.48 -8.38 -24.66
C ALA A 86 -12.40 -8.64 -25.85
N PHE A 87 -12.34 -7.82 -26.89
CA PHE A 87 -13.08 -8.06 -28.12
C PHE A 87 -12.78 -9.44 -28.71
N ARG A 88 -11.50 -9.72 -28.97
CA ARG A 88 -11.05 -11.01 -29.54
C ARG A 88 -11.40 -12.23 -28.68
N LEU A 89 -11.53 -12.04 -27.37
CA LEU A 89 -11.97 -13.10 -26.46
C LEU A 89 -13.45 -13.44 -26.61
N TYR A 90 -14.28 -12.47 -26.96
CA TYR A 90 -15.73 -12.60 -27.05
C TYR A 90 -16.25 -12.83 -28.50
N ASP A 91 -15.50 -12.40 -29.50
CA ASP A 91 -15.70 -12.76 -30.91
C ASP A 91 -15.39 -14.26 -31.11
N ARG A 92 -16.42 -15.10 -31.01
CA ARG A 92 -16.27 -16.57 -30.96
C ARG A 92 -16.09 -17.21 -32.30
N ASP A 93 -16.76 -16.70 -33.28
CA ASP A 93 -16.75 -17.21 -34.66
C ASP A 93 -15.62 -16.58 -35.48
N GLY A 94 -14.94 -15.54 -34.90
CA GLY A 94 -13.81 -14.87 -35.54
C GLY A 94 -14.22 -14.02 -36.75
N ASN A 95 -15.48 -13.59 -36.78
CA ASN A 95 -16.04 -12.84 -37.92
C ASN A 95 -15.67 -11.33 -37.87
N GLY A 96 -15.04 -10.87 -36.79
CA GLY A 96 -14.58 -9.49 -36.61
C GLY A 96 -15.66 -8.52 -36.14
N VAL A 97 -16.83 -9.01 -35.75
CA VAL A 97 -17.92 -8.23 -35.15
C VAL A 97 -18.50 -8.97 -33.93
N LEU A 98 -19.00 -8.26 -32.94
CA LEU A 98 -19.73 -8.85 -31.81
C LEU A 98 -21.23 -8.79 -32.09
N ASP A 99 -21.86 -9.93 -32.19
CA ASP A 99 -23.29 -10.04 -32.35
C ASP A 99 -24.06 -9.84 -31.04
N SER A 100 -25.38 -9.76 -31.06
CA SER A 100 -26.18 -9.54 -29.86
C SER A 100 -26.01 -10.65 -28.83
N SER A 101 -25.73 -11.90 -29.24
CA SER A 101 -25.53 -13.02 -28.34
C SER A 101 -24.19 -12.94 -27.63
N GLU A 102 -23.16 -12.45 -28.31
CA GLU A 102 -21.82 -12.21 -27.74
C GLU A 102 -21.80 -11.01 -26.80
N VAL A 103 -22.50 -9.94 -27.18
CA VAL A 103 -22.74 -8.77 -26.34
C VAL A 103 -23.50 -9.14 -25.05
N ASP A 104 -24.58 -9.94 -25.15
CA ASP A 104 -25.31 -10.41 -23.96
C ASP A 104 -24.43 -11.27 -23.02
N ARG A 105 -23.46 -11.99 -23.55
CA ARG A 105 -22.47 -12.74 -22.74
C ARG A 105 -21.48 -11.82 -22.04
N ILE A 106 -20.98 -10.78 -22.72
CA ILE A 106 -20.15 -9.76 -22.08
C ILE A 106 -20.92 -9.14 -20.91
N ILE A 107 -22.18 -8.77 -21.12
CA ILE A 107 -23.06 -8.22 -20.08
C ILE A 107 -23.23 -9.23 -18.92
N ALA A 108 -23.48 -10.50 -19.21
CA ALA A 108 -23.64 -11.53 -18.19
C ALA A 108 -22.36 -11.72 -17.35
N GLN A 109 -21.19 -11.71 -17.98
CA GLN A 109 -19.91 -11.80 -17.28
C GLN A 109 -19.64 -10.57 -16.41
N MET A 110 -19.94 -9.38 -16.90
CA MET A 110 -19.84 -8.15 -16.11
C MET A 110 -20.77 -8.17 -14.90
N MET A 111 -22.00 -8.66 -15.07
CA MET A 111 -22.94 -8.83 -13.97
C MET A 111 -22.45 -9.83 -12.94
N HIS A 112 -21.90 -10.96 -13.38
CA HIS A 112 -21.32 -11.97 -12.49
C HIS A 112 -20.13 -11.42 -11.71
N ALA A 113 -19.24 -10.68 -12.36
CA ALA A 113 -18.12 -10.01 -11.70
C ALA A 113 -18.60 -8.94 -10.69
N ALA A 114 -19.64 -8.19 -11.04
CA ALA A 114 -20.24 -7.19 -10.15
C ALA A 114 -20.87 -7.83 -8.91
N ASP A 115 -21.58 -8.95 -9.07
CA ASP A 115 -22.16 -9.72 -7.97
C ASP A 115 -21.09 -10.30 -7.04
N TYR A 116 -20.05 -10.90 -7.61
CA TYR A 116 -18.90 -11.39 -6.85
C TYR A 116 -18.22 -10.27 -6.02
N LEU A 117 -18.20 -9.05 -6.55
CA LEU A 117 -17.69 -7.87 -5.83
C LEU A 117 -18.70 -7.30 -4.81
N GLY A 118 -19.87 -7.94 -4.64
CA GLY A 118 -20.92 -7.53 -3.73
C GLY A 118 -21.69 -6.30 -4.19
N TRP A 119 -21.73 -6.05 -5.51
CA TRP A 119 -22.52 -4.96 -6.09
C TRP A 119 -23.97 -5.40 -6.30
N ASP A 120 -24.90 -4.43 -6.31
CA ASP A 120 -26.28 -4.70 -6.64
C ASP A 120 -26.44 -4.79 -8.16
N VAL A 121 -26.73 -6.00 -8.64
CA VAL A 121 -26.86 -6.28 -10.07
C VAL A 121 -28.27 -6.07 -10.61
N SER A 122 -29.26 -5.81 -9.74
CA SER A 122 -30.68 -5.75 -10.12
C SER A 122 -30.97 -4.67 -11.18
N GLU A 123 -30.29 -3.53 -11.11
CA GLU A 123 -30.43 -2.40 -12.05
C GLU A 123 -29.23 -2.24 -13.01
N LEU A 124 -28.25 -3.13 -12.94
CA LEU A 124 -27.04 -3.01 -13.73
C LEU A 124 -27.24 -3.46 -15.19
N ARG A 125 -28.05 -4.51 -15.42
CA ARG A 125 -28.29 -5.06 -16.75
C ARG A 125 -28.85 -4.03 -17.75
N PRO A 126 -29.91 -3.23 -17.45
CA PRO A 126 -30.38 -2.18 -18.34
C PRO A 126 -29.29 -1.16 -18.69
N VAL A 127 -28.51 -0.75 -17.68
CA VAL A 127 -27.41 0.21 -17.89
C VAL A 127 -26.33 -0.35 -18.82
N LEU A 128 -26.00 -1.63 -18.67
CA LEU A 128 -25.03 -2.29 -19.55
C LEU A 128 -25.57 -2.44 -20.98
N LYS A 129 -26.86 -2.74 -21.16
CA LYS A 129 -27.50 -2.77 -22.48
C LYS A 129 -27.49 -1.40 -23.14
N ASP A 130 -27.89 -0.34 -22.41
CA ASP A 130 -27.84 1.04 -22.91
C ASP A 130 -26.41 1.45 -23.32
N MET A 131 -25.41 0.96 -22.58
CA MET A 131 -24.00 1.20 -22.91
C MET A 131 -23.59 0.51 -24.21
N MET A 132 -23.97 -0.75 -24.42
CA MET A 132 -23.64 -1.49 -25.64
C MET A 132 -24.34 -0.90 -26.86
N THR A 133 -25.61 -0.48 -26.73
CA THR A 133 -26.30 0.27 -27.78
C THR A 133 -25.62 1.61 -28.10
N ALA A 134 -24.97 2.26 -27.14
CA ALA A 134 -24.24 3.49 -27.40
C ALA A 134 -22.86 3.26 -28.04
N ILE A 135 -22.34 2.04 -28.00
CA ILE A 135 -21.07 1.64 -28.65
C ILE A 135 -21.34 1.30 -30.13
N ASP A 136 -22.44 0.67 -30.46
CA ASP A 136 -22.93 0.43 -31.83
C ASP A 136 -23.32 1.80 -32.44
N ALA A 137 -22.34 2.44 -33.06
CA ALA A 137 -22.48 3.84 -33.53
C ALA A 137 -23.31 3.94 -34.84
N ASP A 138 -23.24 2.92 -35.67
CA ASP A 138 -23.96 2.86 -36.96
C ASP A 138 -25.34 2.19 -36.84
N SER A 139 -25.68 1.70 -35.63
CA SER A 139 -26.94 1.00 -35.35
C SER A 139 -27.14 -0.23 -36.23
N SER A 140 -26.06 -0.92 -36.58
CA SER A 140 -26.07 -2.15 -37.39
C SER A 140 -26.62 -3.36 -36.63
N GLY A 141 -26.72 -3.29 -35.32
CA GLY A 141 -27.06 -4.38 -34.42
C GLY A 141 -25.90 -5.31 -34.10
N THR A 142 -24.69 -4.99 -34.60
CA THR A 142 -23.43 -5.64 -34.31
C THR A 142 -22.40 -4.59 -33.90
N VAL A 143 -21.35 -4.99 -33.14
CA VAL A 143 -20.29 -4.08 -32.72
C VAL A 143 -18.99 -4.51 -33.38
N SER A 144 -18.44 -3.67 -34.24
CA SER A 144 -17.11 -3.87 -34.83
C SER A 144 -15.98 -3.60 -33.83
N LEU A 145 -14.77 -4.07 -34.15
CA LEU A 145 -13.58 -3.83 -33.29
C LEU A 145 -13.32 -2.32 -33.09
N ASP A 146 -13.47 -1.53 -34.14
CA ASP A 146 -13.24 -0.08 -34.05
C ASP A 146 -14.29 0.60 -33.17
N GLU A 147 -15.58 0.27 -33.33
CA GLU A 147 -16.66 0.77 -32.47
C GLU A 147 -16.49 0.34 -31.03
N TRP A 148 -16.09 -0.92 -30.78
CA TRP A 148 -15.81 -1.42 -29.44
C TRP A 148 -14.67 -0.66 -28.79
N VAL A 149 -13.56 -0.44 -29.49
CA VAL A 149 -12.40 0.27 -28.97
C VAL A 149 -12.69 1.76 -28.80
N GLU A 150 -13.23 2.44 -29.80
CA GLU A 150 -13.52 3.87 -29.73
C GLU A 150 -14.67 4.17 -28.78
N GLY A 151 -15.78 3.45 -28.90
CA GLY A 151 -16.92 3.57 -28.02
C GLY A 151 -16.58 3.15 -26.60
N GLY A 152 -15.79 2.09 -26.42
CA GLY A 152 -15.32 1.61 -25.15
C GLY A 152 -14.38 2.59 -24.43
N MET A 153 -13.44 3.19 -25.15
CA MET A 153 -12.53 4.23 -24.61
C MET A 153 -13.29 5.49 -24.14
N ASN A 154 -14.38 5.82 -24.82
CA ASN A 154 -15.24 6.94 -24.47
C ASN A 154 -16.32 6.58 -23.44
N ASN A 155 -16.52 5.27 -23.16
CA ASN A 155 -17.53 4.78 -22.24
C ASN A 155 -16.94 4.56 -20.83
N ILE A 156 -16.91 5.61 -20.05
CA ILE A 156 -16.34 5.60 -18.68
C ILE A 156 -16.92 4.48 -17.80
N PRO A 157 -18.24 4.24 -17.75
CA PRO A 157 -18.80 3.11 -17.01
C PRO A 157 -18.24 1.75 -17.41
N LEU A 158 -18.03 1.51 -18.69
CA LEU A 158 -17.43 0.28 -19.21
C LEU A 158 -15.99 0.11 -18.71
N LEU A 159 -15.16 1.14 -18.82
CA LEU A 159 -13.79 1.13 -18.35
C LEU A 159 -13.70 0.86 -16.84
N VAL A 160 -14.58 1.47 -16.06
CA VAL A 160 -14.63 1.27 -14.60
C VAL A 160 -15.08 -0.15 -14.23
N LEU A 161 -16.07 -0.70 -14.96
CA LEU A 161 -16.56 -2.07 -14.73
C LEU A 161 -15.56 -3.14 -15.15
N LEU A 162 -14.81 -2.89 -16.20
CA LEU A 162 -13.71 -3.75 -16.64
C LEU A 162 -12.47 -3.63 -15.75
N GLY A 163 -12.48 -2.72 -14.76
CA GLY A 163 -11.33 -2.50 -13.87
C GLY A 163 -10.13 -1.88 -14.58
N LEU A 164 -10.33 -1.30 -15.77
CA LEU A 164 -9.27 -0.69 -16.55
C LEU A 164 -8.84 0.62 -15.88
N LYS A 165 -7.55 0.76 -15.63
CA LYS A 165 -6.99 2.02 -15.11
C LYS A 165 -7.01 3.05 -16.23
N VAL A 166 -7.91 4.01 -16.11
CA VAL A 166 -7.84 5.22 -16.94
C VAL A 166 -6.67 6.05 -16.40
N THR A 167 -5.68 6.33 -17.25
CA THR A 167 -4.62 7.29 -16.89
C THR A 167 -5.28 8.62 -16.57
N HIS A 168 -5.16 9.06 -15.32
CA HIS A 168 -5.82 10.28 -14.87
C HIS A 168 -5.23 11.49 -15.59
N LYS A 169 -5.96 12.06 -16.54
CA LYS A 169 -5.65 13.37 -17.11
C LYS A 169 -6.26 14.44 -16.22
N ASP A 170 -5.51 15.51 -15.98
CA ASP A 170 -5.98 16.63 -15.16
C ASP A 170 -7.29 17.20 -15.72
N GLY A 171 -8.25 17.49 -14.87
CA GLY A 171 -9.59 17.89 -15.25
C GLY A 171 -10.56 16.76 -15.63
N GLN A 172 -10.12 15.50 -15.65
CA GLN A 172 -10.99 14.32 -15.83
C GLN A 172 -11.36 13.71 -14.48
N HIS A 173 -12.59 13.17 -14.38
CA HIS A 173 -13.03 12.49 -13.19
C HIS A 173 -12.45 11.09 -13.08
N LEU A 174 -11.92 10.72 -11.93
CA LEU A 174 -11.54 9.36 -11.59
C LEU A 174 -12.76 8.64 -10.99
N TRP A 175 -13.56 8.00 -11.85
CA TRP A 175 -14.81 7.38 -11.48
C TRP A 175 -14.61 6.05 -10.74
N ARG A 176 -15.50 5.81 -9.79
CA ARG A 176 -15.70 4.49 -9.18
C ARG A 176 -17.17 4.26 -8.84
N MET A 177 -17.60 3.02 -8.85
CA MET A 177 -18.91 2.65 -8.32
C MET A 177 -18.93 2.83 -6.81
N LYS A 178 -20.01 3.45 -6.28
CA LYS A 178 -20.20 3.69 -4.85
C LYS A 178 -21.65 3.44 -4.45
N HIS A 179 -21.83 2.76 -3.31
CA HIS A 179 -23.11 2.61 -2.64
C HIS A 179 -23.29 3.70 -1.60
N PHE A 180 -24.50 4.23 -1.49
CA PHE A 180 -24.81 5.33 -0.58
C PHE A 180 -25.86 4.88 0.43
N ASN A 181 -25.60 5.09 1.71
CA ASN A 181 -26.55 4.78 2.79
C ASN A 181 -27.64 5.85 2.98
N ARG A 182 -27.54 6.96 2.26
CA ARG A 182 -28.46 8.11 2.31
C ARG A 182 -28.89 8.52 0.91
N PRO A 183 -29.99 9.30 0.74
CA PRO A 183 -30.34 9.88 -0.54
C PRO A 183 -29.20 10.72 -1.11
N VAL A 184 -28.84 10.46 -2.36
CA VAL A 184 -27.80 11.16 -3.10
C VAL A 184 -28.35 11.54 -4.46
N TYR A 185 -27.94 12.68 -4.99
CA TYR A 185 -28.44 13.24 -6.25
C TYR A 185 -27.35 13.27 -7.30
N CYS A 186 -27.71 13.01 -8.55
CA CYS A 186 -26.83 13.08 -9.69
C CYS A 186 -26.46 14.54 -10.01
N ASN A 187 -25.16 14.84 -10.09
CA ASN A 187 -24.69 16.19 -10.39
C ASN A 187 -25.01 16.64 -11.82
N VAL A 188 -25.32 15.72 -12.76
CA VAL A 188 -25.65 16.04 -14.15
C VAL A 188 -27.15 16.28 -14.30
N CYS A 189 -28.00 15.28 -13.99
CA CYS A 189 -29.44 15.37 -14.23
C CYS A 189 -30.24 15.85 -13.01
N GLN A 190 -29.58 16.08 -11.87
CA GLN A 190 -30.14 16.55 -10.61
C GLN A 190 -31.21 15.62 -9.99
N SER A 191 -31.49 14.47 -10.61
CA SER A 191 -32.40 13.47 -10.07
C SER A 191 -31.72 12.62 -9.01
N MET A 192 -32.53 12.05 -8.09
CA MET A 192 -32.02 11.18 -7.03
C MET A 192 -31.54 9.84 -7.60
N LEU A 193 -30.43 9.31 -7.06
CA LEU A 193 -29.98 7.96 -7.31
C LEU A 193 -30.95 6.99 -6.63
N LEU A 194 -31.66 6.21 -7.43
CA LEU A 194 -32.67 5.24 -7.00
C LEU A 194 -32.05 3.83 -6.87
N GLY A 195 -32.84 2.87 -6.43
CA GLY A 195 -32.48 1.47 -6.23
C GLY A 195 -32.26 1.09 -4.77
N LEU A 196 -32.26 -0.21 -4.50
CA LEU A 196 -32.16 -0.78 -3.14
C LEU A 196 -30.87 -0.34 -2.42
N ARG A 197 -29.78 -0.16 -3.14
CA ARG A 197 -28.47 0.27 -2.60
C ARG A 197 -28.03 1.66 -3.06
N LYS A 198 -28.89 2.44 -3.72
CA LYS A 198 -28.59 3.82 -4.16
C LYS A 198 -27.18 3.96 -4.72
N GLN A 199 -26.86 3.21 -5.75
CA GLN A 199 -25.51 3.17 -6.32
C GLN A 199 -25.34 4.13 -7.49
N GLY A 200 -24.12 4.60 -7.70
CA GLY A 200 -23.75 5.48 -8.80
C GLY A 200 -22.25 5.63 -8.94
N LEU A 201 -21.81 6.28 -9.99
CA LEU A 201 -20.42 6.64 -10.19
C LEU A 201 -20.10 7.89 -9.36
N CYS A 202 -19.02 7.81 -8.58
CA CYS A 202 -18.53 8.90 -7.75
C CYS A 202 -17.04 9.12 -8.04
N CYS A 203 -16.66 10.36 -8.30
CA CYS A 203 -15.24 10.69 -8.48
C CYS A 203 -14.49 10.57 -7.14
N THR A 204 -13.31 9.95 -7.16
CA THR A 204 -12.49 9.79 -5.95
C THR A 204 -11.84 11.10 -5.50
N CYS A 205 -11.61 12.04 -6.42
CA CYS A 205 -10.92 13.30 -6.12
C CYS A 205 -11.88 14.40 -5.65
N CYS A 206 -13.00 14.61 -6.34
CA CYS A 206 -13.90 15.73 -6.07
C CYS A 206 -15.27 15.34 -5.47
N MET A 207 -15.57 14.04 -5.39
CA MET A 207 -16.88 13.49 -4.97
C MET A 207 -18.07 13.87 -5.87
N TYR A 208 -17.82 14.37 -7.09
CA TYR A 208 -18.86 14.55 -8.09
C TYR A 208 -19.54 13.20 -8.33
N THR A 209 -20.87 13.14 -8.27
CA THR A 209 -21.61 11.88 -8.28
C THR A 209 -22.64 11.87 -9.39
N VAL A 210 -22.73 10.80 -10.16
CA VAL A 210 -23.60 10.68 -11.33
C VAL A 210 -24.23 9.28 -11.44
N HIS A 211 -25.36 9.17 -12.13
CA HIS A 211 -25.81 7.88 -12.64
C HIS A 211 -24.82 7.34 -13.66
N GLY A 212 -24.71 6.03 -13.84
CA GLY A 212 -23.87 5.43 -14.87
C GLY A 212 -24.12 6.07 -16.26
N ARG A 213 -25.38 6.13 -16.69
CA ARG A 213 -25.80 6.76 -17.96
C ARG A 213 -25.51 8.27 -18.07
N CYS A 214 -25.29 8.96 -16.96
CA CYS A 214 -24.99 10.39 -16.96
C CYS A 214 -23.49 10.69 -17.03
N ALA A 215 -22.63 9.70 -16.84
CA ALA A 215 -21.18 9.90 -16.88
C ALA A 215 -20.67 10.39 -18.24
N ASN A 216 -21.32 9.96 -19.32
CA ASN A 216 -21.00 10.33 -20.71
C ASN A 216 -21.75 11.59 -21.18
N ARG A 217 -22.61 12.21 -20.35
CA ARG A 217 -23.42 13.38 -20.72
C ARG A 217 -22.75 14.70 -20.31
N ASN A 218 -21.53 14.95 -20.80
CA ASN A 218 -20.76 16.16 -20.52
C ASN A 218 -20.81 16.57 -19.03
N PRO A 219 -20.29 15.77 -18.07
CA PRO A 219 -20.16 16.20 -16.69
C PRO A 219 -19.27 17.44 -16.62
N ALA A 220 -19.53 18.33 -15.67
CA ALA A 220 -18.62 19.42 -15.41
C ALA A 220 -17.19 18.87 -15.20
N PRO A 221 -16.13 19.57 -15.66
CA PRO A 221 -14.76 19.08 -15.53
C PRO A 221 -14.40 18.82 -14.05
N CYS A 222 -13.53 17.84 -13.83
CA CYS A 222 -12.98 17.59 -12.50
C CYS A 222 -12.07 18.75 -12.08
N ILE A 223 -11.67 18.75 -10.82
CA ILE A 223 -10.71 19.71 -10.28
C ILE A 223 -9.41 19.65 -11.09
N ARG A 224 -8.80 20.81 -11.25
CA ARG A 224 -7.44 20.94 -11.76
C ARG A 224 -6.47 20.78 -10.60
N THR A 225 -5.46 19.96 -10.76
CA THR A 225 -4.49 19.68 -9.70
C THR A 225 -3.27 20.58 -9.76
N TYR A 226 -3.15 21.40 -10.83
CA TYR A 226 -2.11 22.41 -11.03
C TYR A 226 -2.66 23.59 -11.87
N VAL A 227 -1.92 24.66 -11.93
CA VAL A 227 -2.24 25.83 -12.77
C VAL A 227 -1.22 26.03 -13.87
N LYS A 228 -1.65 26.56 -15.01
CA LYS A 228 -0.77 26.84 -16.16
C LYS A 228 -0.08 28.21 -16.08
N SER A 229 -0.64 29.12 -15.29
CA SER A 229 -0.16 30.49 -15.18
C SER A 229 -0.15 30.96 -13.72
N LYS A 230 0.90 31.70 -13.33
CA LYS A 230 1.00 32.33 -12.00
C LYS A 230 -0.09 33.40 -11.72
N LYS A 231 -0.82 33.81 -12.75
CA LYS A 231 -1.93 34.77 -12.64
C LYS A 231 -3.26 34.12 -12.19
N ASP A 232 -3.31 32.80 -12.12
CA ASP A 232 -4.52 32.09 -11.67
C ASP A 232 -4.66 32.29 -10.16
N ILE A 233 -5.75 32.96 -9.79
CA ILE A 233 -6.06 33.33 -8.41
C ILE A 233 -6.44 32.08 -7.61
N SER A 234 -6.10 32.07 -6.33
CA SER A 234 -6.48 31.03 -5.35
C SER A 234 -8.02 31.03 -5.09
N ALA A 235 -8.79 30.57 -6.06
CA ALA A 235 -10.24 30.51 -5.97
C ALA A 235 -10.72 29.20 -5.33
N HIS A 236 -11.95 29.23 -4.76
CA HIS A 236 -12.60 28.01 -4.33
C HIS A 236 -13.11 27.20 -5.52
N ASP A 237 -12.77 25.91 -5.57
CA ASP A 237 -13.36 24.93 -6.50
C ASP A 237 -14.60 24.28 -5.86
N TRP A 238 -15.78 24.69 -6.32
CA TRP A 238 -17.05 24.28 -5.73
C TRP A 238 -17.67 23.08 -6.46
N VAL A 239 -17.95 22.02 -5.70
CA VAL A 239 -18.76 20.87 -6.16
C VAL A 239 -20.14 20.95 -5.51
N SER A 240 -21.18 20.86 -6.35
CA SER A 240 -22.57 20.94 -5.90
C SER A 240 -23.06 19.66 -5.25
N GLY A 241 -23.86 19.82 -4.20
CA GLY A 241 -24.64 18.76 -3.55
C GLY A 241 -23.86 17.78 -2.72
N ASN A 242 -24.59 16.77 -2.25
CA ASN A 242 -24.06 15.65 -1.46
C ASN A 242 -23.21 16.08 -0.25
N CYS A 243 -23.47 17.28 0.26
CA CYS A 243 -22.86 17.82 1.46
C CYS A 243 -23.35 17.04 2.68
N ASP A 244 -22.50 16.88 3.69
CA ASP A 244 -22.95 16.39 4.98
C ASP A 244 -23.91 17.40 5.62
N SER A 245 -24.77 16.94 6.53
CA SER A 245 -25.73 17.78 7.22
C SER A 245 -24.98 18.78 8.12
N GLY A 246 -24.50 19.86 7.52
CA GLY A 246 -23.75 20.92 8.18
C GLY A 246 -24.41 22.27 8.10
N LYS A 247 -23.78 23.26 8.73
CA LYS A 247 -24.15 24.68 8.61
C LYS A 247 -23.37 25.30 7.46
N CYS A 248 -23.99 26.26 6.77
CA CYS A 248 -23.28 27.08 5.79
C CYS A 248 -22.22 27.95 6.51
N ASP A 249 -20.98 27.83 6.05
CA ASP A 249 -19.87 28.60 6.63
C ASP A 249 -20.09 30.13 6.64
N ARG A 250 -20.85 30.65 5.66
CA ARG A 250 -21.12 32.07 5.56
C ARG A 250 -22.31 32.58 6.39
N CYS A 251 -23.47 31.93 6.23
CA CYS A 251 -24.72 32.43 6.89
C CYS A 251 -25.08 31.64 8.14
N GLN A 252 -24.29 30.61 8.51
CA GLN A 252 -24.46 29.73 9.67
C GLN A 252 -25.79 28.96 9.72
N LYS A 253 -26.65 29.08 8.69
CA LYS A 253 -27.90 28.33 8.57
C LYS A 253 -27.63 26.90 8.09
N LYS A 254 -28.50 25.96 8.49
CA LYS A 254 -28.39 24.54 8.12
C LYS A 254 -28.59 24.33 6.61
N ILE A 255 -27.71 23.53 5.99
CA ILE A 255 -27.83 23.11 4.58
C ILE A 255 -28.76 21.89 4.52
N LYS A 256 -29.85 21.99 3.74
CA LYS A 256 -30.86 20.93 3.60
C LYS A 256 -30.43 19.92 2.53
N SER A 257 -29.37 19.13 2.79
CA SER A 257 -28.76 18.21 1.83
C SER A 257 -29.66 17.05 1.36
N LEU A 258 -30.75 16.76 2.07
CA LEU A 258 -31.69 15.70 1.70
C LEU A 258 -32.73 16.12 0.65
N GLN A 259 -32.77 17.37 0.23
CA GLN A 259 -33.73 17.91 -0.73
C GLN A 259 -33.13 18.28 -2.07
N GLY A 260 -32.00 17.64 -2.44
CA GLY A 260 -31.31 17.88 -3.73
C GLY A 260 -29.91 18.48 -3.56
N LEU A 261 -29.40 19.07 -4.63
CA LEU A 261 -28.06 19.69 -4.69
C LEU A 261 -28.07 21.12 -4.12
N THR A 262 -28.57 21.33 -2.91
CA THR A 262 -28.83 22.66 -2.31
C THR A 262 -27.58 23.34 -1.74
N GLY A 263 -26.50 22.60 -1.55
CA GLY A 263 -25.23 23.11 -1.04
C GLY A 263 -24.10 22.93 -2.03
N LYS A 264 -23.03 23.66 -1.83
CA LYS A 264 -21.75 23.50 -2.50
C LYS A 264 -20.65 23.27 -1.47
N ARG A 265 -19.69 22.43 -1.78
CA ARG A 265 -18.50 22.20 -0.97
C ARG A 265 -17.26 22.52 -1.79
N CYS A 266 -16.34 23.28 -1.19
CA CYS A 266 -15.02 23.47 -1.78
C CYS A 266 -14.17 22.21 -1.65
N VAL A 267 -13.49 21.81 -2.70
CA VAL A 267 -12.63 20.62 -2.73
C VAL A 267 -11.37 20.82 -1.89
N TRP A 268 -10.85 22.04 -1.86
CA TRP A 268 -9.55 22.35 -1.23
C TRP A 268 -9.65 22.64 0.26
N CYS A 269 -10.61 23.47 0.68
CA CYS A 269 -10.78 23.81 2.09
C CYS A 269 -11.91 23.05 2.80
N HIS A 270 -12.67 22.23 2.07
CA HIS A 270 -13.81 21.44 2.56
C HIS A 270 -14.95 22.25 3.21
N THR A 271 -14.93 23.59 3.13
CA THR A 271 -16.03 24.40 3.62
C THR A 271 -17.29 24.18 2.80
N MET A 272 -18.44 24.30 3.45
CA MET A 272 -19.76 24.10 2.83
C MET A 272 -20.54 25.41 2.83
N ARG A 273 -21.17 25.76 1.71
CA ARG A 273 -22.03 26.94 1.57
C ARG A 273 -23.30 26.59 0.80
N HIS A 274 -24.38 27.37 1.02
CA HIS A 274 -25.51 27.32 0.10
C HIS A 274 -25.09 27.79 -1.28
N GLY A 275 -25.78 27.36 -2.32
CA GLY A 275 -25.47 27.75 -3.71
C GLY A 275 -25.36 29.28 -3.87
N GLU A 276 -26.31 30.01 -3.38
CA GLU A 276 -26.31 31.48 -3.39
C GLU A 276 -25.15 32.10 -2.60
N CYS A 277 -24.82 31.53 -1.41
CA CYS A 277 -23.72 31.99 -0.59
C CYS A 277 -22.32 31.72 -1.23
N ALA A 278 -22.22 30.70 -2.04
CA ALA A 278 -21.00 30.38 -2.77
C ALA A 278 -20.77 31.27 -4.00
N ASN A 279 -21.84 31.74 -4.63
CA ASN A 279 -21.79 32.57 -5.84
C ASN A 279 -21.51 34.07 -5.57
N GLN A 280 -21.58 34.49 -4.31
CA GLN A 280 -21.26 35.88 -3.94
C GLN A 280 -19.74 36.03 -3.90
N LYS A 281 -19.22 37.25 -4.27
CA LYS A 281 -17.81 37.63 -4.46
C LYS A 281 -16.78 36.57 -4.06
N PRO A 282 -15.94 36.08 -4.96
CA PRO A 282 -14.97 35.04 -4.67
C PRO A 282 -14.05 35.51 -3.54
N SER A 283 -14.13 34.87 -2.41
CA SER A 283 -13.08 34.92 -1.39
C SER A 283 -11.97 33.98 -1.82
N GLU A 284 -10.73 34.36 -1.58
CA GLU A 284 -9.59 33.46 -1.79
C GLU A 284 -9.73 32.19 -0.93
N CYS A 285 -9.35 31.06 -1.50
CA CYS A 285 -9.33 29.79 -0.78
C CYS A 285 -8.00 29.65 -0.01
N ASN A 286 -8.06 29.59 1.30
CA ASN A 286 -6.90 29.42 2.16
C ASN A 286 -6.64 27.95 2.55
N CYS A 287 -7.25 26.98 1.86
CA CYS A 287 -7.21 25.55 2.16
C CYS A 287 -7.72 25.13 3.54
N GLY A 288 -8.27 26.05 4.34
CA GLY A 288 -8.94 25.76 5.62
C GLY A 288 -8.07 24.97 6.61
N PRO A 289 -8.66 23.97 7.29
CA PRO A 289 -7.95 23.18 8.30
C PRO A 289 -6.80 22.32 7.78
N LEU A 290 -6.70 22.11 6.46
CA LEU A 290 -5.66 21.29 5.81
C LEU A 290 -4.53 22.14 5.22
N ARG A 291 -4.50 23.44 5.45
CA ARG A 291 -3.53 24.38 4.89
C ARG A 291 -2.07 23.94 5.07
N ASP A 292 -1.73 23.39 6.24
CA ASP A 292 -0.35 22.92 6.52
C ASP A 292 0.07 21.76 5.63
N HIS A 293 -0.87 20.90 5.24
CA HIS A 293 -0.59 19.63 4.58
C HIS A 293 -0.81 19.61 3.08
N ILE A 294 -1.69 20.51 2.55
CA ILE A 294 -2.15 20.45 1.18
C ILE A 294 -1.29 21.29 0.26
N LEU A 295 -0.94 20.74 -0.90
CA LEU A 295 -0.40 21.50 -2.04
C LEU A 295 -1.59 21.97 -2.89
N PRO A 296 -2.00 23.22 -2.77
CA PRO A 296 -3.06 23.74 -3.63
C PRO A 296 -2.60 23.82 -5.09
N PRO A 297 -3.52 23.79 -6.06
CA PRO A 297 -3.16 23.76 -7.47
C PRO A 297 -2.33 24.99 -7.90
N TRP A 298 -2.53 26.14 -7.29
CA TRP A 298 -1.75 27.36 -7.59
C TRP A 298 -0.30 27.34 -7.08
N ALA A 299 0.09 26.34 -6.30
CA ALA A 299 1.47 26.09 -5.90
C ALA A 299 2.20 25.14 -6.86
N ILE A 300 1.53 24.56 -7.86
CA ILE A 300 2.09 23.58 -8.78
C ILE A 300 2.05 24.14 -10.20
N TYR A 301 3.20 24.24 -10.85
CA TYR A 301 3.35 24.78 -12.19
C TYR A 301 4.10 23.82 -13.11
N PRO A 302 3.69 23.66 -14.38
CA PRO A 302 4.47 22.92 -15.37
C PRO A 302 5.73 23.72 -15.75
N VAL A 303 6.87 23.05 -15.75
CA VAL A 303 8.15 23.62 -16.17
C VAL A 303 8.70 22.80 -17.32
N ILE A 304 9.08 23.47 -18.41
CA ILE A 304 9.85 22.87 -19.50
C ILE A 304 11.34 23.04 -19.15
N LYS A 305 11.97 21.99 -18.61
CA LYS A 305 13.42 21.95 -18.46
C LYS A 305 14.01 21.44 -19.79
N VAL A 306 14.61 22.30 -20.55
CA VAL A 306 15.47 21.92 -21.68
C VAL A 306 16.86 21.63 -21.09
N THR A 307 17.13 20.37 -20.78
CA THR A 307 18.47 19.90 -20.46
C THR A 307 19.06 19.22 -21.69
N LEU A 308 20.25 19.65 -22.10
CA LEU A 308 20.97 19.17 -23.28
C LEU A 308 21.31 17.64 -23.27
N GLU A 309 21.12 16.97 -22.17
CA GLU A 309 21.41 15.53 -22.02
C GLU A 309 20.25 14.59 -22.43
N LEU A 310 19.08 15.12 -22.79
CA LEU A 310 17.86 14.33 -23.03
C LEU A 310 17.51 14.10 -24.51
N VAL A 311 18.47 14.19 -25.42
CA VAL A 311 18.18 13.98 -26.86
C VAL A 311 17.94 12.48 -27.19
N TYR A 312 18.32 11.55 -26.32
CA TYR A 312 18.14 10.09 -26.55
C TYR A 312 16.89 9.48 -25.92
N ASP A 313 16.27 10.12 -24.91
CA ASP A 313 15.05 9.62 -24.24
C ASP A 313 13.74 10.30 -24.68
N LEU A 314 13.78 11.08 -25.74
CA LEU A 314 12.65 11.93 -26.18
C LEU A 314 11.50 11.18 -26.86
N ILE A 315 11.59 9.86 -27.01
CA ILE A 315 10.56 9.05 -27.69
C ILE A 315 9.59 8.35 -26.72
N THR A 316 9.91 8.27 -25.42
CA THR A 316 9.13 7.39 -24.52
C THR A 316 8.40 8.05 -23.35
N SER A 317 8.59 9.32 -23.01
CA SER A 317 7.81 9.96 -21.94
C SER A 317 7.88 11.48 -22.00
N CYS A 318 6.82 12.14 -22.47
CA CYS A 318 6.56 13.56 -22.16
C CYS A 318 6.27 13.71 -20.67
N CYS A 319 7.28 13.60 -19.82
CA CYS A 319 7.20 14.01 -18.43
C CYS A 319 7.18 15.55 -18.40
N LEU A 320 6.00 16.15 -18.36
CA LEU A 320 5.82 17.52 -17.91
C LEU A 320 6.38 17.60 -16.49
N PHE A 321 7.60 18.12 -16.35
CA PHE A 321 8.17 18.43 -15.05
C PHE A 321 7.30 19.51 -14.41
N THR A 322 6.75 19.21 -13.25
CA THR A 322 5.99 20.18 -12.47
C THR A 322 6.86 20.64 -11.31
N GLN A 323 6.98 21.96 -11.16
CA GLN A 323 7.68 22.58 -10.02
C GLN A 323 6.68 22.96 -8.95
N ILE A 324 7.04 22.72 -7.69
CA ILE A 324 6.28 23.17 -6.51
C ILE A 324 6.88 24.51 -6.06
N ILE A 325 6.02 25.52 -5.89
CA ILE A 325 6.39 26.77 -5.22
C ILE A 325 6.04 26.63 -3.75
N PRO A 326 7.02 26.72 -2.83
CA PRO A 326 6.77 26.64 -1.42
C PRO A 326 5.78 27.71 -0.95
N ILE A 327 4.82 27.32 -0.13
CA ILE A 327 3.93 28.25 0.58
C ILE A 327 4.53 28.49 1.97
N PRO A 328 4.74 29.74 2.37
CA PRO A 328 5.29 30.05 3.69
C PRO A 328 4.47 29.43 4.83
N ASP A 329 5.15 28.98 5.86
CA ASP A 329 4.56 28.41 7.08
C ASP A 329 3.62 27.22 6.81
N THR A 330 4.00 26.34 5.85
CA THR A 330 3.32 25.09 5.56
C THR A 330 4.30 23.94 5.37
N HIS A 331 3.85 22.73 5.71
CA HIS A 331 4.60 21.48 5.57
C HIS A 331 3.80 20.51 4.71
N PRO A 332 3.81 20.64 3.38
CA PRO A 332 3.06 19.76 2.50
C PRO A 332 3.33 18.29 2.78
N LEU A 333 2.28 17.46 2.73
CA LEU A 333 2.37 16.06 3.10
C LEU A 333 2.46 15.19 1.83
N LEU A 334 3.57 14.45 1.68
CA LEU A 334 3.72 13.40 0.67
C LEU A 334 3.21 12.08 1.26
N VAL A 335 2.20 11.47 0.65
CA VAL A 335 1.54 10.28 1.18
C VAL A 335 1.83 9.07 0.29
N PHE A 336 2.43 8.05 0.88
CA PHE A 336 2.64 6.74 0.26
C PHE A 336 1.69 5.71 0.84
N VAL A 337 0.93 5.05 -0.01
CA VAL A 337 -0.07 4.06 0.44
C VAL A 337 0.20 2.71 -0.19
N ASN A 338 0.35 1.68 0.65
CA ASN A 338 0.33 0.29 0.21
C ASN A 338 -1.14 -0.21 0.17
N PRO A 339 -1.76 -0.35 -1.02
CA PRO A 339 -3.17 -0.71 -1.13
C PRO A 339 -3.49 -2.11 -0.63
N LYS A 340 -2.48 -3.01 -0.63
CA LYS A 340 -2.62 -4.41 -0.18
C LYS A 340 -2.63 -4.55 1.34
N SER A 341 -2.13 -3.54 2.07
CA SER A 341 -2.04 -3.57 3.53
C SER A 341 -3.42 -3.58 4.21
N GLY A 342 -3.51 -4.29 5.34
CA GLY A 342 -4.69 -4.28 6.21
C GLY A 342 -5.95 -4.91 5.61
N GLY A 343 -5.83 -5.92 4.74
CA GLY A 343 -6.99 -6.59 4.16
C GLY A 343 -7.86 -5.64 3.33
N LYS A 344 -7.27 -4.91 2.40
CA LYS A 344 -7.89 -3.87 1.54
C LYS A 344 -8.23 -2.54 2.25
N GLN A 345 -7.80 -2.32 3.49
CA GLN A 345 -7.92 -1.00 4.14
C GLN A 345 -7.06 0.04 3.40
N GLY A 346 -5.89 -0.35 2.89
CA GLY A 346 -4.99 0.51 2.11
C GLY A 346 -5.70 1.20 0.94
N GLU A 347 -6.51 0.48 0.16
CA GLU A 347 -7.28 1.10 -0.92
C GLU A 347 -8.29 2.16 -0.42
N ARG A 348 -8.92 1.93 0.72
CA ARG A 348 -9.86 2.90 1.31
C ARG A 348 -9.12 4.15 1.77
N VAL A 349 -7.95 3.96 2.38
CA VAL A 349 -7.07 5.04 2.83
C VAL A 349 -6.56 5.85 1.64
N LEU A 350 -6.07 5.19 0.58
CA LEU A 350 -5.62 5.82 -0.67
C LEU A 350 -6.68 6.79 -1.22
N ARG A 351 -7.93 6.29 -1.38
CA ARG A 351 -9.04 7.10 -1.90
C ARG A 351 -9.42 8.25 -0.98
N LYS A 352 -9.38 8.04 0.33
CA LYS A 352 -9.68 9.11 1.29
C LYS A 352 -8.62 10.22 1.23
N PHE A 353 -7.33 9.89 1.12
CA PHE A 353 -6.28 10.89 0.98
C PHE A 353 -6.32 11.62 -0.36
N GLN A 354 -6.61 10.93 -1.47
CA GLN A 354 -6.82 11.56 -2.77
C GLN A 354 -7.95 12.59 -2.77
N TYR A 355 -8.92 12.41 -1.88
CA TYR A 355 -10.00 13.36 -1.66
C TYR A 355 -9.64 14.49 -0.67
N LEU A 356 -8.86 14.20 0.38
CA LEU A 356 -8.49 15.17 1.41
C LEU A 356 -7.37 16.11 0.97
N LEU A 357 -6.45 15.61 0.15
CA LEU A 357 -5.27 16.33 -0.31
C LEU A 357 -5.30 16.48 -1.85
N ASN A 358 -4.31 17.18 -2.39
CA ASN A 358 -4.11 17.19 -3.83
C ASN A 358 -3.74 15.75 -4.29
N PRO A 359 -4.42 15.18 -5.28
CA PRO A 359 -4.09 13.84 -5.80
C PRO A 359 -2.62 13.64 -6.15
N ARG A 360 -1.90 14.73 -6.53
CA ARG A 360 -0.46 14.70 -6.80
C ARG A 360 0.43 14.47 -5.59
N GLN A 361 -0.12 14.57 -4.38
CA GLN A 361 0.58 14.26 -3.13
C GLN A 361 0.43 12.79 -2.70
N VAL A 362 -0.43 12.00 -3.37
CA VAL A 362 -0.87 10.69 -2.88
C VAL A 362 -0.50 9.60 -3.87
N TYR A 363 0.45 8.78 -3.49
CA TYR A 363 1.03 7.74 -4.36
C TYR A 363 0.61 6.34 -3.94
N ASN A 364 0.16 5.57 -4.92
CA ASN A 364 -0.09 4.14 -4.78
C ASN A 364 1.22 3.38 -4.98
N LEU A 365 1.74 2.76 -3.93
CA LEU A 365 3.01 2.02 -3.99
C LEU A 365 3.00 0.80 -4.92
N SER A 366 1.82 0.25 -5.23
CA SER A 366 1.70 -0.82 -6.23
C SER A 366 1.83 -0.31 -7.68
N SER A 367 1.91 0.99 -7.89
CA SER A 367 1.99 1.61 -9.22
C SER A 367 3.19 2.56 -9.26
N GLY A 368 4.37 2.06 -9.65
CA GLY A 368 5.59 2.86 -9.80
C GLY A 368 6.41 3.06 -8.51
N GLY A 369 6.01 2.48 -7.37
CA GLY A 369 6.76 2.59 -6.12
C GLY A 369 6.87 4.01 -5.56
N PRO A 370 7.86 4.30 -4.69
CA PRO A 370 8.05 5.60 -4.05
C PRO A 370 8.76 6.64 -4.93
N GLY A 371 9.53 6.20 -5.93
CA GLY A 371 10.40 7.08 -6.74
C GLY A 371 9.70 8.32 -7.31
N PRO A 372 8.55 8.18 -8.01
CA PRO A 372 7.84 9.32 -8.59
C PRO A 372 7.45 10.40 -7.57
N GLY A 373 7.01 9.99 -6.37
CA GLY A 373 6.66 10.92 -5.29
C GLY A 373 7.86 11.66 -4.73
N LEU A 374 8.95 10.95 -4.46
CA LEU A 374 10.19 11.53 -3.97
C LEU A 374 10.80 12.50 -5.01
N CYS A 375 10.74 12.14 -6.30
CA CYS A 375 11.19 13.00 -7.38
C CYS A 375 10.35 14.29 -7.47
N PHE A 376 9.03 14.21 -7.35
CA PHE A 376 8.13 15.36 -7.42
C PHE A 376 8.37 16.35 -6.27
N PHE A 377 8.71 15.87 -5.06
CA PHE A 377 8.95 16.69 -3.87
C PHE A 377 10.42 17.08 -3.67
N ARG A 378 11.33 16.63 -4.54
CA ARG A 378 12.79 16.74 -4.35
C ARG A 378 13.29 18.15 -4.04
N ASP A 379 12.76 19.16 -4.71
CA ASP A 379 13.21 20.55 -4.60
C ASP A 379 12.55 21.31 -3.43
N LEU A 380 11.61 20.67 -2.73
CA LEU A 380 10.92 21.27 -1.60
C LEU A 380 11.74 21.07 -0.32
N GLN A 381 12.05 22.16 0.39
CA GLN A 381 12.93 22.15 1.57
C GLN A 381 12.19 21.64 2.82
N ASP A 382 10.90 21.93 2.92
CA ASP A 382 10.12 21.69 4.13
C ASP A 382 8.83 20.96 3.79
N TYR A 383 8.82 19.64 4.01
CA TYR A 383 7.67 18.77 3.81
C TYR A 383 7.76 17.55 4.70
N ARG A 384 6.65 16.86 4.85
CA ARG A 384 6.56 15.64 5.64
C ARG A 384 6.14 14.46 4.78
N ILE A 385 6.53 13.25 5.18
CA ILE A 385 6.08 12.01 4.54
C ILE A 385 5.13 11.26 5.47
N LEU A 386 4.04 10.73 4.93
CA LEU A 386 3.17 9.77 5.62
C LEU A 386 3.19 8.44 4.90
N VAL A 387 3.61 7.39 5.60
CA VAL A 387 3.61 6.01 5.09
C VAL A 387 2.41 5.27 5.63
N CYS A 388 1.52 4.85 4.75
CA CYS A 388 0.33 4.05 5.09
C CYS A 388 0.59 2.58 4.75
N GLY A 389 1.03 1.80 5.74
CA GLY A 389 1.46 0.41 5.55
C GLY A 389 1.82 -0.28 6.85
N GLY A 390 2.54 -1.39 6.77
CA GLY A 390 3.22 -2.05 7.88
C GLY A 390 4.69 -1.69 7.94
N ASP A 391 5.42 -2.31 8.88
CA ASP A 391 6.85 -2.06 9.13
C ASP A 391 7.70 -2.22 7.87
N GLY A 392 7.51 -3.29 7.09
CA GLY A 392 8.23 -3.49 5.81
C GLY A 392 7.95 -2.40 4.77
N THR A 393 6.74 -1.80 4.75
CA THR A 393 6.45 -0.65 3.86
C THR A 393 7.24 0.58 4.30
N VAL A 394 7.39 0.80 5.61
CA VAL A 394 8.20 1.91 6.15
C VAL A 394 9.66 1.71 5.78
N GLY A 395 10.20 0.50 5.99
CA GLY A 395 11.57 0.15 5.59
C GLY A 395 11.84 0.43 4.11
N TRP A 396 10.92 0.01 3.22
CA TRP A 396 11.02 0.30 1.79
C TRP A 396 11.09 1.80 1.47
N ILE A 397 10.26 2.61 2.13
CA ILE A 397 10.27 4.07 1.93
C ILE A 397 11.58 4.70 2.45
N LEU A 398 12.08 4.26 3.61
CA LEU A 398 13.34 4.77 4.17
C LEU A 398 14.53 4.43 3.26
N ASP A 399 14.57 3.22 2.71
CA ASP A 399 15.59 2.82 1.74
C ASP A 399 15.48 3.64 0.43
N ALA A 400 14.28 3.91 -0.03
CA ALA A 400 14.06 4.75 -1.20
C ALA A 400 14.48 6.22 -0.97
N ILE A 401 14.29 6.75 0.24
CA ILE A 401 14.77 8.09 0.63
C ILE A 401 16.30 8.13 0.58
N ASP A 402 17.00 7.11 1.12
CA ASP A 402 18.45 7.01 1.06
C ASP A 402 18.94 7.02 -0.40
N LYS A 403 18.32 6.19 -1.26
CA LYS A 403 18.69 6.06 -2.68
C LYS A 403 18.37 7.30 -3.50
N ALA A 404 17.36 8.07 -3.10
CA ALA A 404 16.95 9.27 -3.84
C ALA A 404 17.95 10.43 -3.75
N GLY A 405 18.87 10.44 -2.78
CA GLY A 405 19.85 11.50 -2.59
C GLY A 405 19.20 12.88 -2.45
N LEU A 406 18.20 12.99 -1.58
CA LEU A 406 17.44 14.23 -1.36
C LEU A 406 18.32 15.29 -0.68
N PRO A 407 18.19 16.59 -1.06
CA PRO A 407 18.94 17.68 -0.40
C PRO A 407 18.64 17.78 1.09
N VAL A 408 17.42 17.47 1.50
CA VAL A 408 16.98 17.44 2.91
C VAL A 408 16.18 16.16 3.12
N CYS A 409 16.51 15.39 4.16
CA CYS A 409 15.74 14.21 4.54
C CYS A 409 14.44 14.63 5.25
N PRO A 410 13.27 14.38 4.67
CA PRO A 410 12.00 14.73 5.30
C PRO A 410 11.65 13.80 6.45
N PRO A 411 10.97 14.29 7.50
CA PRO A 411 10.53 13.44 8.59
C PRO A 411 9.33 12.59 8.19
N VAL A 412 9.31 11.34 8.68
CA VAL A 412 8.36 10.29 8.27
C VAL A 412 7.38 9.95 9.38
N ALA A 413 6.08 10.10 9.14
CA ALA A 413 4.99 9.59 9.97
C ALA A 413 4.48 8.24 9.45
N VAL A 414 3.83 7.47 10.32
CA VAL A 414 3.32 6.14 9.97
C VAL A 414 1.83 6.02 10.27
N LEU A 415 1.03 5.65 9.29
CA LEU A 415 -0.34 5.17 9.49
C LEU A 415 -0.33 3.63 9.50
N PRO A 416 -0.51 2.98 10.67
CA PRO A 416 -0.31 1.55 10.81
C PRO A 416 -1.43 0.73 10.17
N LEU A 417 -1.14 0.08 9.04
CA LEU A 417 -2.07 -0.83 8.36
C LEU A 417 -1.63 -2.30 8.43
N GLY A 418 -0.39 -2.59 8.81
CA GLY A 418 0.17 -3.94 8.90
C GLY A 418 -0.36 -4.75 10.09
N THR A 419 0.24 -5.94 10.30
CA THR A 419 -0.11 -6.84 11.41
C THR A 419 0.62 -6.50 12.70
N GLY A 420 1.94 -6.31 12.67
CA GLY A 420 2.77 -5.94 13.83
C GLY A 420 2.68 -4.46 14.15
N ASN A 421 3.15 -3.64 13.24
CA ASN A 421 3.25 -2.17 13.35
C ASN A 421 4.06 -1.76 14.59
N ASP A 422 5.19 -2.43 14.81
CA ASP A 422 6.00 -2.24 15.99
C ASP A 422 6.62 -0.85 16.02
N LEU A 423 7.17 -0.37 14.91
CA LEU A 423 7.68 0.98 14.79
C LEU A 423 6.60 2.05 15.01
N ALA A 424 5.40 1.86 14.43
CA ALA A 424 4.30 2.79 14.63
C ALA A 424 3.88 2.88 16.11
N ARG A 425 3.97 1.78 16.87
CA ARG A 425 3.72 1.77 18.31
C ARG A 425 4.78 2.58 19.08
N CYS A 426 6.06 2.38 18.76
CA CYS A 426 7.16 3.13 19.37
C CYS A 426 7.03 4.64 19.10
N LEU A 427 6.60 4.99 17.89
CA LEU A 427 6.33 6.38 17.48
C LEU A 427 4.95 6.89 17.94
N ARG A 428 4.21 6.17 18.79
CA ARG A 428 2.90 6.52 19.36
C ARG A 428 1.75 6.64 18.36
N TRP A 429 1.92 6.19 17.10
CA TRP A 429 0.84 6.14 16.10
C TRP A 429 -0.14 4.98 16.34
N GLY A 430 0.11 4.15 17.35
CA GLY A 430 -0.72 3.00 17.72
C GLY A 430 -0.44 1.72 16.92
N GLY A 431 -1.15 0.67 17.30
CA GLY A 431 -0.94 -0.68 16.74
C GLY A 431 -1.79 -0.98 15.50
N GLY A 432 -2.58 -0.04 15.01
CA GLY A 432 -3.38 -0.26 13.81
C GLY A 432 -4.49 0.75 13.60
N TYR A 433 -4.73 1.06 12.35
CA TYR A 433 -5.81 1.94 11.95
C TYR A 433 -7.17 1.22 12.03
N ASP A 434 -8.11 1.77 12.78
CA ASP A 434 -9.45 1.23 13.05
C ASP A 434 -10.58 1.96 12.30
N GLY A 435 -10.22 2.83 11.35
CA GLY A 435 -11.18 3.54 10.52
C GLY A 435 -11.52 4.96 10.98
N VAL A 436 -10.82 5.47 11.98
CA VAL A 436 -10.93 6.86 12.47
C VAL A 436 -10.83 7.88 11.33
N ASP A 437 -11.40 9.04 11.51
CA ASP A 437 -11.32 10.12 10.53
C ASP A 437 -9.87 10.54 10.27
N LEU A 438 -9.46 10.48 9.00
CA LEU A 438 -8.09 10.85 8.59
C LEU A 438 -7.77 12.32 8.85
N SER A 439 -8.76 13.19 8.92
CA SER A 439 -8.57 14.61 9.30
C SER A 439 -7.99 14.75 10.71
N ARG A 440 -8.31 13.79 11.62
CA ARG A 440 -7.70 13.73 12.94
C ARG A 440 -6.23 13.33 12.87
N ILE A 441 -5.92 12.34 12.06
CA ILE A 441 -4.53 11.90 11.84
C ILE A 441 -3.68 13.05 11.27
N LEU A 442 -4.22 13.81 10.30
CA LEU A 442 -3.54 15.00 9.77
C LEU A 442 -3.23 16.02 10.86
N LYS A 443 -4.17 16.28 11.76
CA LYS A 443 -3.92 17.16 12.93
C LYS A 443 -2.86 16.59 13.88
N GLU A 444 -2.86 15.30 14.12
CA GLU A 444 -1.84 14.65 14.96
C GLU A 444 -0.44 14.78 14.30
N ILE A 445 -0.35 14.72 12.95
CA ILE A 445 0.89 14.99 12.21
C ILE A 445 1.33 16.45 12.38
N GLU A 446 0.42 17.41 12.35
CA GLU A 446 0.71 18.82 12.56
C GLU A 446 1.42 19.09 13.92
N TYR A 447 0.94 18.40 14.98
CA TYR A 447 1.48 18.51 16.34
C TYR A 447 2.54 17.46 16.71
N SER A 448 3.01 16.68 15.74
CA SER A 448 4.03 15.65 15.97
C SER A 448 5.42 16.26 16.13
N THR A 449 6.28 15.56 16.84
CA THR A 449 7.67 15.96 17.07
C THR A 449 8.63 15.12 16.25
N PRO A 450 9.63 15.70 15.56
CA PRO A 450 10.66 14.94 14.90
C PRO A 450 11.57 14.27 15.93
N VAL A 451 11.89 13.00 15.68
CA VAL A 451 12.86 12.19 16.44
C VAL A 451 13.79 11.48 15.48
N LEU A 452 14.96 11.13 15.94
CA LEU A 452 15.90 10.32 15.16
C LEU A 452 15.67 8.83 15.46
N MET A 453 15.91 7.99 14.47
CA MET A 453 15.87 6.54 14.59
C MET A 453 17.10 5.95 13.91
N ASP A 454 17.87 5.21 14.66
CA ASP A 454 19.05 4.50 14.16
C ASP A 454 18.65 3.44 13.13
N ARG A 455 19.53 3.24 12.17
CA ARG A 455 19.41 2.20 11.15
C ARG A 455 20.76 1.48 11.04
N TRP A 456 20.68 0.16 10.94
CA TRP A 456 21.86 -0.69 11.05
C TRP A 456 22.09 -1.48 9.77
N SER A 457 23.33 -1.47 9.28
CA SER A 457 23.75 -2.27 8.13
C SER A 457 24.03 -3.70 8.57
N VAL A 458 23.55 -4.66 7.79
CA VAL A 458 23.80 -6.09 7.96
C VAL A 458 24.59 -6.59 6.76
N GLN A 459 25.80 -7.06 7.02
CA GLN A 459 26.66 -7.68 6.03
C GLN A 459 26.81 -9.16 6.36
N VAL A 460 26.53 -10.04 5.40
CA VAL A 460 26.60 -11.49 5.56
C VAL A 460 27.72 -12.03 4.69
N GLU A 461 28.70 -12.65 5.31
CA GLU A 461 29.84 -13.29 4.65
C GLU A 461 29.70 -14.80 4.80
N LEU A 462 29.52 -15.53 3.71
CA LEU A 462 29.41 -16.99 3.70
C LEU A 462 30.80 -17.61 4.01
N GLU A 463 30.82 -18.68 4.83
CA GLU A 463 32.05 -19.45 5.07
C GLU A 463 32.44 -20.27 3.83
N ASP A 464 31.47 -20.81 3.10
CA ASP A 464 31.66 -21.48 1.81
C ASP A 464 30.82 -20.79 0.72
N SER A 465 31.48 -20.24 -0.29
CA SER A 465 30.83 -19.57 -1.43
C SER A 465 30.02 -20.51 -2.34
N GLN A 466 30.15 -21.84 -2.17
CA GLN A 466 29.38 -22.82 -2.93
C GLN A 466 28.04 -23.21 -2.26
N GLU A 467 27.87 -22.95 -0.96
CA GLU A 467 26.61 -23.17 -0.30
C GLU A 467 25.59 -22.09 -0.69
N ARG A 468 24.48 -22.52 -1.31
CA ARG A 468 23.37 -21.64 -1.66
C ARG A 468 22.31 -21.69 -0.59
N GLY A 469 22.07 -20.56 0.06
CA GLY A 469 20.91 -20.32 0.93
C GLY A 469 19.82 -19.53 0.23
N ASP A 470 18.78 -19.18 0.99
CA ASP A 470 17.80 -18.23 0.52
C ASP A 470 18.44 -16.82 0.38
N PRO A 471 17.96 -15.98 -0.53
CA PRO A 471 18.44 -14.61 -0.63
C PRO A 471 18.17 -13.83 0.64
N VAL A 472 19.14 -13.06 1.10
CA VAL A 472 18.96 -12.15 2.26
C VAL A 472 17.91 -11.08 1.88
N PRO A 473 16.80 -10.95 2.61
CA PRO A 473 15.70 -10.08 2.19
C PRO A 473 16.04 -8.60 2.27
N TYR A 474 16.81 -8.20 3.29
CA TYR A 474 17.21 -6.81 3.55
C TYR A 474 18.64 -6.74 4.07
N GLU A 475 19.33 -5.64 3.74
CA GLU A 475 20.66 -5.32 4.25
C GLU A 475 20.62 -4.29 5.41
N ILE A 476 19.42 -3.93 5.86
CA ILE A 476 19.20 -2.87 6.84
C ILE A 476 18.19 -3.32 7.88
N ILE A 477 18.54 -3.19 9.15
CA ILE A 477 17.63 -3.34 10.28
C ILE A 477 17.05 -1.97 10.62
N ASN A 478 15.72 -1.87 10.62
CA ASN A 478 14.97 -0.72 11.15
C ASN A 478 14.38 -1.06 12.52
N ASN A 479 13.80 -2.23 12.69
CA ASN A 479 13.15 -2.66 13.92
C ASN A 479 14.02 -3.63 14.71
N TYR A 480 14.27 -4.83 14.15
CA TYR A 480 15.07 -5.84 14.83
C TYR A 480 15.54 -6.95 13.88
N PHE A 481 16.56 -7.68 14.31
CA PHE A 481 17.05 -8.90 13.68
C PHE A 481 16.93 -10.06 14.66
N SER A 482 16.65 -11.28 14.18
CA SER A 482 16.69 -12.46 15.05
C SER A 482 17.18 -13.73 14.36
N ILE A 483 17.67 -14.67 15.19
CA ILE A 483 18.14 -16.01 14.79
C ILE A 483 17.46 -17.03 15.68
N GLY A 484 17.04 -18.16 15.13
CA GLY A 484 16.51 -19.31 15.88
C GLY A 484 14.98 -19.33 15.96
N VAL A 485 14.43 -19.53 17.15
CA VAL A 485 12.99 -19.83 17.36
C VAL A 485 12.07 -18.77 16.76
N ASP A 486 12.36 -17.50 16.95
CA ASP A 486 11.56 -16.40 16.41
C ASP A 486 11.55 -16.39 14.88
N ALA A 487 12.74 -16.47 14.28
CA ALA A 487 12.90 -16.53 12.83
C ALA A 487 12.24 -17.79 12.22
N SER A 488 12.26 -18.92 12.94
CA SER A 488 11.55 -20.15 12.54
C SER A 488 10.04 -19.98 12.48
N ILE A 489 9.47 -19.29 13.47
CA ILE A 489 8.04 -18.96 13.51
C ILE A 489 7.69 -18.03 12.34
N ALA A 490 8.49 -17.00 12.12
CA ALA A 490 8.32 -16.06 11.01
C ALA A 490 8.40 -16.77 9.65
N HIS A 491 9.37 -17.68 9.46
CA HIS A 491 9.55 -18.46 8.24
C HIS A 491 8.34 -19.37 7.96
N ARG A 492 7.81 -20.05 8.97
CA ARG A 492 6.61 -20.88 8.82
C ARG A 492 5.38 -20.04 8.50
N PHE A 493 5.25 -18.89 9.16
CA PHE A 493 4.17 -17.95 8.88
C PHE A 493 4.24 -17.42 7.43
N HIS A 494 5.43 -17.04 6.96
CA HIS A 494 5.68 -16.58 5.60
C HIS A 494 5.30 -17.66 4.58
N THR A 495 5.82 -18.87 4.73
CA THR A 495 5.53 -20.02 3.85
C THR A 495 4.03 -20.34 3.79
N MET A 496 3.33 -20.31 4.93
CA MET A 496 1.89 -20.58 4.97
C MET A 496 1.08 -19.44 4.35
N ARG A 497 1.51 -18.20 4.50
CA ARG A 497 0.90 -17.03 3.87
C ARG A 497 1.03 -17.07 2.35
N GLU A 498 2.16 -17.52 1.83
CA GLU A 498 2.37 -17.72 0.39
C GLU A 498 1.52 -18.85 -0.17
N LYS A 499 1.47 -20.00 0.54
CA LYS A 499 0.66 -21.16 0.11
C LYS A 499 -0.85 -20.93 0.21
N HIS A 500 -1.31 -20.13 1.18
CA HIS A 500 -2.73 -19.95 1.48
C HIS A 500 -3.07 -18.48 1.78
N PRO A 501 -2.87 -17.52 0.85
CA PRO A 501 -3.05 -16.09 1.11
C PRO A 501 -4.47 -15.72 1.54
N GLN A 502 -5.49 -16.50 1.12
CA GLN A 502 -6.89 -16.31 1.51
C GLN A 502 -7.13 -16.51 3.01
N LYS A 503 -6.29 -17.28 3.72
CA LYS A 503 -6.42 -17.49 5.17
C LYS A 503 -5.89 -16.30 5.99
N PHE A 504 -5.05 -15.44 5.38
CA PHE A 504 -4.36 -14.33 6.02
C PHE A 504 -4.99 -12.95 5.72
N ASN A 505 -6.29 -12.91 5.61
CA ASN A 505 -7.06 -11.72 5.19
C ASN A 505 -7.46 -10.78 6.35
N SER A 506 -7.06 -11.05 7.58
CA SER A 506 -7.43 -10.26 8.77
C SER A 506 -6.27 -10.22 9.76
N ARG A 507 -5.99 -9.01 10.30
CA ARG A 507 -4.95 -8.80 11.33
C ARG A 507 -5.12 -9.72 12.55
N MET A 508 -6.35 -9.92 13.02
CA MET A 508 -6.63 -10.79 14.17
C MET A 508 -6.34 -12.26 13.84
N LYS A 509 -6.75 -12.73 12.66
CA LYS A 509 -6.43 -14.09 12.19
C LYS A 509 -4.93 -14.29 12.04
N ASN A 510 -4.21 -13.30 11.48
CA ASN A 510 -2.76 -13.37 11.34
C ASN A 510 -2.04 -13.51 12.69
N LYS A 511 -2.50 -12.77 13.72
CA LYS A 511 -1.96 -12.92 15.08
C LYS A 511 -2.24 -14.30 15.68
N LEU A 512 -3.43 -14.87 15.45
CA LEU A 512 -3.77 -16.23 15.90
C LEU A 512 -2.91 -17.29 15.22
N TRP A 513 -2.68 -17.18 13.91
CA TRP A 513 -1.79 -18.08 13.17
C TRP A 513 -0.35 -18.01 13.69
N TYR A 514 0.13 -16.82 13.97
CA TYR A 514 1.47 -16.62 14.53
C TYR A 514 1.61 -17.30 15.89
N PHE A 515 0.60 -17.18 16.77
CA PHE A 515 0.55 -17.84 18.06
C PHE A 515 0.47 -19.38 17.93
N GLU A 516 -0.34 -19.88 17.00
CA GLU A 516 -0.45 -21.32 16.74
C GLU A 516 0.89 -21.91 16.29
N PHE A 517 1.61 -21.23 15.40
CA PHE A 517 2.92 -21.67 14.96
C PHE A 517 3.96 -21.63 16.09
N ALA A 518 3.89 -20.65 16.99
CA ALA A 518 4.77 -20.55 18.13
C ALA A 518 4.62 -21.74 19.11
N THR A 519 3.45 -22.36 19.18
CA THR A 519 3.20 -23.51 20.08
C THR A 519 3.59 -24.86 19.46
N SER A 520 4.10 -24.90 18.23
CA SER A 520 4.45 -26.14 17.53
C SER A 520 5.76 -26.74 18.04
N GLU A 521 5.71 -27.97 18.55
CA GLU A 521 6.89 -28.72 19.07
C GLU A 521 8.02 -28.88 18.03
N THR A 522 7.70 -28.89 16.74
CA THR A 522 8.67 -29.06 15.65
C THR A 522 9.68 -27.91 15.56
N ILE A 523 9.26 -26.70 15.94
CA ILE A 523 10.13 -25.50 15.91
C ILE A 523 11.15 -25.57 17.04
N SER A 524 10.74 -25.94 18.23
CA SER A 524 11.62 -26.06 19.39
C SER A 524 12.74 -27.09 19.18
N ALA A 525 12.46 -28.20 18.47
CA ALA A 525 13.46 -29.25 18.26
C ALA A 525 14.67 -28.80 17.39
N SER A 526 14.44 -27.92 16.40
CA SER A 526 15.49 -27.45 15.48
C SER A 526 16.43 -26.41 16.10
N CYS A 527 15.96 -25.70 17.12
CA CYS A 527 16.68 -24.58 17.76
C CYS A 527 17.34 -24.97 19.09
N LYS A 528 17.06 -26.17 19.61
CA LYS A 528 17.76 -26.71 20.78
C LYS A 528 19.24 -26.79 20.49
N LYS A 529 20.09 -26.31 21.42
CA LYS A 529 21.57 -26.26 21.31
C LYS A 529 22.11 -25.07 20.48
N LEU A 530 21.40 -23.94 20.49
CA LEU A 530 21.83 -22.73 19.80
C LEU A 530 23.28 -22.34 20.14
N LYS A 531 23.66 -22.42 21.45
CA LYS A 531 25.00 -22.11 21.96
C LYS A 531 26.14 -22.92 21.34
N GLU A 532 25.88 -24.14 20.82
CA GLU A 532 26.87 -24.97 20.16
C GLU A 532 27.11 -24.54 18.69
N CYS A 533 26.18 -23.78 18.15
CA CYS A 533 26.09 -23.48 16.73
C CYS A 533 26.40 -22.04 16.35
N LEU A 534 26.48 -21.14 17.34
CA LEU A 534 26.79 -19.73 17.08
C LEU A 534 27.68 -19.12 18.17
N THR A 535 28.43 -18.10 17.79
CA THR A 535 29.17 -17.21 18.69
C THR A 535 28.80 -15.77 18.42
N ILE A 536 28.70 -14.96 19.46
CA ILE A 536 28.35 -13.53 19.38
C ILE A 536 29.47 -12.73 20.01
N GLU A 537 29.92 -11.71 19.30
CA GLU A 537 30.94 -10.76 19.74
C GLU A 537 30.37 -9.35 19.69
N CYS A 538 30.42 -8.61 20.78
CA CYS A 538 29.95 -7.25 20.92
C CYS A 538 31.14 -6.31 21.14
N CYS A 539 31.47 -5.44 20.19
CA CYS A 539 32.64 -4.55 20.22
C CYS A 539 33.95 -5.27 20.63
N GLY A 540 34.19 -6.48 20.11
CA GLY A 540 35.37 -7.30 20.41
C GLY A 540 35.26 -8.16 21.67
N ILE A 541 34.16 -8.08 22.43
CA ILE A 541 33.90 -8.90 23.62
C ILE A 541 33.02 -10.06 23.26
N GLN A 542 33.49 -11.29 23.39
CA GLN A 542 32.68 -12.49 23.14
C GLN A 542 31.71 -12.71 24.31
N LEU A 543 30.41 -12.91 23.98
CA LEU A 543 29.41 -13.23 24.99
C LEU A 543 29.53 -14.68 25.48
N ASP A 544 29.48 -14.86 26.78
CA ASP A 544 29.40 -16.19 27.41
C ASP A 544 27.94 -16.68 27.46
N LEU A 545 27.62 -17.64 26.60
CA LEU A 545 26.30 -18.27 26.54
C LEU A 545 26.27 -19.64 27.22
N SER A 546 27.35 -20.08 27.88
CA SER A 546 27.54 -21.44 28.37
C SER A 546 26.49 -21.86 29.42
N ASN A 547 26.08 -20.94 30.27
CA ASN A 547 25.13 -21.17 31.37
C ASN A 547 23.67 -20.89 30.99
N LEU A 548 23.40 -20.55 29.73
CA LEU A 548 22.06 -20.21 29.26
C LEU A 548 21.49 -21.32 28.36
N SER A 549 20.19 -21.56 28.45
CA SER A 549 19.47 -22.49 27.59
C SER A 549 18.66 -21.70 26.58
N LEU A 550 19.31 -21.24 25.50
CA LEU A 550 18.69 -20.38 24.52
C LEU A 550 18.28 -21.15 23.26
N GLU A 551 17.09 -20.85 22.75
CA GLU A 551 16.55 -21.33 21.48
C GLU A 551 16.55 -20.21 20.40
N GLY A 552 16.80 -18.97 20.77
CA GLY A 552 16.89 -17.82 19.86
C GLY A 552 17.65 -16.64 20.43
N ILE A 553 18.09 -15.75 19.54
CA ILE A 553 18.69 -14.46 19.84
C ILE A 553 17.91 -13.40 19.07
N ALA A 554 17.62 -12.29 19.73
CA ALA A 554 17.10 -11.09 19.07
C ALA A 554 17.99 -9.88 19.32
N VAL A 555 18.20 -9.09 18.29
CA VAL A 555 18.97 -7.84 18.28
C VAL A 555 17.99 -6.72 18.00
N LEU A 556 17.71 -5.89 18.97
CA LEU A 556 16.65 -4.90 18.97
C LEU A 556 17.20 -3.50 18.71
N ASN A 557 16.63 -2.78 17.76
CA ASN A 557 16.81 -1.35 17.54
C ASN A 557 15.69 -0.54 18.19
N ILE A 558 14.49 -1.14 18.27
CA ILE A 558 13.31 -0.52 18.90
C ILE A 558 12.82 -1.39 20.07
N PRO A 559 12.20 -0.82 21.11
CA PRO A 559 11.78 -1.58 22.29
C PRO A 559 10.54 -2.47 22.07
N SER A 560 9.96 -2.50 20.87
CA SER A 560 8.74 -3.25 20.55
C SER A 560 8.99 -4.34 19.52
N MET A 561 8.43 -5.52 19.76
CA MET A 561 8.48 -6.69 18.88
C MET A 561 7.12 -7.40 18.83
N HIS A 562 6.77 -8.05 17.72
CA HIS A 562 5.54 -8.84 17.53
C HIS A 562 4.21 -8.13 17.85
N GLY A 563 4.14 -6.83 17.62
CA GLY A 563 2.92 -6.03 17.82
C GLY A 563 2.77 -5.50 19.23
N GLY A 564 3.87 -5.15 19.88
CA GLY A 564 3.89 -4.37 21.10
C GLY A 564 4.51 -5.05 22.32
N SER A 565 5.17 -6.21 22.16
CA SER A 565 5.85 -6.88 23.26
C SER A 565 7.18 -6.20 23.58
N ASN A 566 7.43 -5.92 24.85
CA ASN A 566 8.69 -5.35 25.33
C ASN A 566 9.61 -6.48 25.81
N LEU A 567 10.56 -6.87 24.95
CA LEU A 567 11.51 -7.95 25.28
C LEU A 567 12.55 -7.53 26.31
N TRP A 568 13.00 -6.27 26.26
CA TRP A 568 13.97 -5.75 27.22
C TRP A 568 13.40 -5.65 28.63
N GLY A 569 12.09 -5.39 28.75
CA GLY A 569 11.39 -5.23 30.03
C GLY A 569 11.55 -3.83 30.62
N GLU A 570 10.89 -3.58 31.76
CA GLU A 570 10.95 -2.31 32.45
C GLU A 570 12.25 -2.19 33.26
N ALA A 571 12.87 -1.01 33.27
CA ALA A 571 13.95 -0.71 34.16
C ALA A 571 13.41 -0.14 35.49
N LYS A 572 14.01 -0.55 36.59
CA LYS A 572 13.84 0.18 37.89
C LYS A 572 14.48 1.55 37.74
N LYS A 573 13.70 2.61 37.99
CA LYS A 573 14.24 3.99 37.99
C LYS A 573 15.50 4.08 38.83
N SER A 574 16.63 4.31 38.20
CA SER A 574 17.91 4.62 38.83
C SER A 574 18.22 6.08 38.58
N ASP A 575 18.52 6.83 39.62
CA ASP A 575 18.84 8.27 39.62
C ASP A 575 20.21 8.61 39.00
N ARG A 576 20.74 7.78 38.12
CA ARG A 576 22.03 8.05 37.45
C ARG A 576 21.83 8.79 36.11
N ALA A 577 21.36 10.02 36.16
CA ALA A 577 21.46 10.95 35.05
C ALA A 577 22.86 11.58 35.01
N GLY A 578 23.61 11.34 33.92
CA GLY A 578 24.84 12.11 33.64
C GLY A 578 26.18 11.37 33.56
N GLN A 579 26.22 10.02 33.59
CA GLN A 579 27.44 9.27 33.27
C GLN A 579 27.50 8.90 31.79
N GLU A 580 28.68 9.07 31.16
CA GLU A 580 28.93 8.52 29.81
C GLU A 580 28.67 7.01 29.85
N VAL A 581 27.74 6.56 28.99
CA VAL A 581 27.40 5.15 28.87
C VAL A 581 28.52 4.47 28.07
N PRO A 582 29.18 3.40 28.56
CA PRO A 582 30.23 2.72 27.82
C PRO A 582 29.72 2.16 26.50
N GLU A 583 30.61 2.04 25.50
CA GLU A 583 30.30 1.59 24.15
C GLU A 583 29.65 0.18 24.13
N VAL A 584 30.01 -0.65 25.10
CA VAL A 584 29.42 -1.99 25.29
C VAL A 584 29.17 -2.25 26.78
N ILE A 585 28.01 -2.84 27.06
CA ILE A 585 27.63 -3.30 28.40
C ILE A 585 27.27 -4.78 28.29
N VAL A 586 27.99 -5.63 29.00
CA VAL A 586 27.77 -7.08 29.06
C VAL A 586 27.59 -7.59 30.49
N ASP A 587 27.86 -6.77 31.50
CA ASP A 587 27.70 -7.15 32.90
C ASP A 587 26.20 -7.32 33.24
N PRO A 588 25.75 -8.52 33.65
CA PRO A 588 24.35 -8.80 33.94
C PRO A 588 23.74 -7.91 35.03
N GLU A 589 24.52 -7.49 36.02
CA GLU A 589 24.03 -6.62 37.11
C GLU A 589 23.80 -5.20 36.59
N VAL A 590 24.67 -4.71 35.72
CA VAL A 590 24.49 -3.41 35.05
C VAL A 590 23.31 -3.46 34.07
N LEU A 591 23.18 -4.53 33.29
CA LEU A 591 22.09 -4.70 32.35
C LEU A 591 20.69 -4.72 33.01
N LYS A 592 20.58 -5.26 34.26
CA LYS A 592 19.33 -5.26 35.04
C LYS A 592 18.77 -3.86 35.31
N VAL A 593 19.66 -2.88 35.46
CA VAL A 593 19.28 -1.48 35.73
C VAL A 593 19.32 -0.58 34.51
N CYS A 594 19.81 -1.08 33.36
CA CYS A 594 19.82 -0.32 32.13
C CYS A 594 18.37 -0.05 31.64
N VAL A 595 18.11 1.21 31.33
CA VAL A 595 16.87 1.64 30.70
C VAL A 595 16.82 1.09 29.25
N PRO A 596 15.65 0.75 28.70
CA PRO A 596 15.51 0.44 27.28
C PRO A 596 16.15 1.52 26.41
N SER A 597 16.76 1.12 25.29
CA SER A 597 17.38 2.06 24.37
C SER A 597 16.40 3.13 23.90
N ASP A 598 16.90 4.34 23.80
CA ASP A 598 16.34 5.33 22.90
C ASP A 598 16.71 4.88 21.48
N MET A 599 15.76 4.94 20.56
CA MET A 599 15.97 4.54 19.17
C MET A 599 16.99 5.42 18.42
N SER A 600 17.65 6.35 19.10
CA SER A 600 18.64 7.31 18.57
C SER A 600 19.97 7.33 19.34
N ASP A 601 20.24 6.33 20.18
CA ASP A 601 21.43 6.28 21.04
C ASP A 601 22.64 5.53 20.42
N GLU A 602 22.52 5.15 19.14
CA GLU A 602 23.50 4.37 18.37
C GLU A 602 23.87 3.05 19.05
N ARG A 603 22.89 2.40 19.68
CA ARG A 603 23.08 1.14 20.39
C ARG A 603 21.98 0.14 20.09
N LEU A 604 22.40 -1.11 20.01
CA LEU A 604 21.52 -2.27 19.88
C LEU A 604 21.42 -2.99 21.22
N GLU A 605 20.24 -3.55 21.48
CA GLU A 605 19.97 -4.42 22.60
C GLU A 605 19.99 -5.87 22.15
N VAL A 606 20.84 -6.71 22.76
CA VAL A 606 20.93 -8.13 22.47
C VAL A 606 20.22 -8.90 23.59
N VAL A 607 19.22 -9.70 23.21
CA VAL A 607 18.45 -10.51 24.15
C VAL A 607 18.39 -11.98 23.72
N GLY A 608 18.40 -12.87 24.71
CA GLY A 608 18.24 -14.31 24.53
C GLY A 608 16.82 -14.74 24.77
N LEU A 609 16.33 -15.69 23.93
CA LEU A 609 15.01 -16.30 23.99
C LEU A 609 15.16 -17.77 24.39
N GLU A 610 14.59 -18.18 25.53
CA GLU A 610 14.76 -19.53 26.10
C GLU A 610 13.80 -20.55 25.44
N GLY A 611 12.80 -20.11 24.69
CA GLY A 611 11.92 -20.99 23.93
C GLY A 611 10.53 -20.43 23.65
N ALA A 612 9.74 -21.17 22.89
CA ALA A 612 8.42 -20.73 22.43
C ALA A 612 7.41 -20.49 23.58
N MET A 613 7.44 -21.28 24.64
CA MET A 613 6.57 -21.07 25.80
C MET A 613 6.90 -19.76 26.52
N GLU A 614 8.19 -19.44 26.66
CA GLU A 614 8.64 -18.20 27.26
C GLU A 614 8.24 -16.98 26.41
N MET A 615 8.35 -17.08 25.09
CA MET A 615 7.83 -16.05 24.20
C MET A 615 6.37 -15.74 24.46
N GLY A 616 5.52 -16.77 24.72
CA GLY A 616 4.13 -16.59 25.13
C GLY A 616 3.99 -15.77 26.44
N GLN A 617 4.86 -15.99 27.42
CA GLN A 617 4.89 -15.22 28.67
C GLN A 617 5.36 -13.78 28.45
N ILE A 618 6.32 -13.57 27.55
CA ILE A 618 6.78 -12.24 27.16
C ILE A 618 5.65 -11.46 26.47
N TYR A 619 4.88 -12.11 25.59
CA TYR A 619 3.72 -11.50 24.92
C TYR A 619 2.62 -11.06 25.89
N THR A 620 2.46 -11.75 26.99
CA THR A 620 1.50 -11.39 28.05
C THR A 620 2.06 -10.42 29.07
N GLY A 621 3.35 -10.04 28.97
CA GLY A 621 4.02 -9.14 29.90
C GLY A 621 4.37 -9.79 31.26
N LEU A 622 4.30 -11.12 31.36
CA LEU A 622 4.60 -11.88 32.59
C LEU A 622 6.10 -12.11 32.79
N LYS A 623 6.89 -12.07 31.71
CA LYS A 623 8.34 -12.28 31.74
C LYS A 623 9.02 -11.32 30.75
N SER A 624 10.30 -11.02 30.95
CA SER A 624 11.18 -10.36 30.00
C SER A 624 12.19 -11.35 29.45
N ALA A 625 12.74 -11.10 28.27
CA ALA A 625 13.81 -11.91 27.70
C ALA A 625 15.11 -11.76 28.52
N VAL A 626 16.05 -12.67 28.34
CA VAL A 626 17.36 -12.64 29.01
C VAL A 626 18.20 -11.53 28.36
N ARG A 627 18.57 -10.49 29.09
CA ARG A 627 19.42 -9.41 28.58
C ARG A 627 20.86 -9.89 28.49
N LEU A 628 21.47 -9.81 27.29
CA LEU A 628 22.81 -10.30 27.01
C LEU A 628 23.83 -9.19 26.84
N ALA A 629 23.46 -8.14 26.10
CA ALA A 629 24.34 -7.00 25.86
C ALA A 629 23.58 -5.75 25.42
N LYS A 630 24.23 -4.59 25.61
CA LYS A 630 23.88 -3.33 24.91
C LYS A 630 25.16 -2.83 24.25
N THR A 631 25.14 -2.60 22.91
CA THR A 631 26.36 -2.46 22.11
C THR A 631 26.17 -1.66 20.84
N SER A 632 27.24 -1.04 20.32
CA SER A 632 27.25 -0.30 19.05
C SER A 632 27.68 -1.14 17.85
N LYS A 633 28.22 -2.36 18.06
CA LYS A 633 28.65 -3.25 16.97
C LYS A 633 28.51 -4.71 17.39
N ILE A 634 28.05 -5.54 16.45
CA ILE A 634 27.84 -6.97 16.68
C ILE A 634 28.48 -7.76 15.54
N THR A 635 29.18 -8.85 15.90
CA THR A 635 29.60 -9.90 14.95
C THR A 635 29.03 -11.22 15.41
N ILE A 636 28.30 -11.92 14.53
CA ILE A 636 27.71 -13.24 14.81
C ILE A 636 28.30 -14.24 13.83
N ARG A 637 28.85 -15.36 14.32
CA ARG A 637 29.34 -16.47 13.48
C ARG A 637 28.45 -17.69 13.71
N THR A 638 27.95 -18.28 12.65
CA THR A 638 27.13 -19.49 12.69
C THR A 638 27.88 -20.65 12.05
N ARG A 639 27.78 -21.85 12.64
CA ARG A 639 28.46 -23.08 12.20
C ARG A 639 27.53 -24.04 11.45
N LYS A 640 26.24 -23.76 11.39
CA LYS A 640 25.24 -24.54 10.64
C LYS A 640 24.19 -23.61 10.02
N ALA A 641 23.45 -24.11 9.05
CA ALA A 641 22.32 -23.40 8.49
C ALA A 641 21.27 -23.10 9.57
N MET A 642 20.80 -21.86 9.65
CA MET A 642 19.89 -21.37 10.68
C MET A 642 18.83 -20.44 10.09
N PRO A 643 17.60 -20.50 10.62
CA PRO A 643 16.58 -19.51 10.28
C PRO A 643 16.96 -18.14 10.88
N MET A 644 16.89 -17.13 10.03
CA MET A 644 17.13 -15.74 10.37
C MET A 644 16.00 -14.87 9.87
N GLN A 645 15.84 -13.68 10.43
CA GLN A 645 14.90 -12.70 9.94
C GLN A 645 15.36 -11.26 10.23
N ILE A 646 14.97 -10.33 9.35
CA ILE A 646 15.12 -8.87 9.51
C ILE A 646 13.73 -8.25 9.35
N ASP A 647 13.31 -7.46 10.35
CA ASP A 647 12.05 -6.70 10.33
C ASP A 647 10.81 -7.53 9.97
N GLY A 648 10.80 -8.84 10.32
CA GLY A 648 9.71 -9.79 10.07
C GLY A 648 9.78 -10.54 8.73
N GLU A 649 10.82 -10.33 7.91
CA GLU A 649 11.03 -11.10 6.67
C GLU A 649 12.12 -12.16 6.90
N PRO A 650 11.73 -13.45 6.90
CA PRO A 650 12.60 -14.56 7.25
C PRO A 650 13.32 -15.17 6.04
N TRP A 651 14.46 -15.80 6.30
CA TRP A 651 15.18 -16.64 5.34
C TRP A 651 15.98 -17.75 6.04
N MET A 652 16.41 -18.76 5.31
CA MET A 652 17.30 -19.81 5.78
C MET A 652 18.73 -19.48 5.35
N GLN A 653 19.61 -19.20 6.34
CA GLN A 653 20.99 -18.80 6.11
C GLN A 653 21.94 -19.96 6.33
N PRO A 654 22.82 -20.32 5.36
CA PRO A 654 23.97 -21.23 5.55
C PRO A 654 24.99 -20.69 6.57
N PRO A 655 25.99 -21.51 6.98
CA PRO A 655 27.07 -21.04 7.86
C PRO A 655 27.71 -19.75 7.33
N CYS A 656 27.80 -18.77 8.21
CA CYS A 656 28.23 -17.42 7.83
C CYS A 656 28.76 -16.62 9.01
N THR A 657 29.42 -15.51 8.69
CA THR A 657 29.72 -14.42 9.61
C THR A 657 28.83 -13.21 9.27
N ILE A 658 28.14 -12.67 10.27
CA ILE A 658 27.25 -11.52 10.13
C ILE A 658 27.87 -10.35 10.88
N HIS A 659 28.00 -9.22 10.20
CA HIS A 659 28.42 -7.96 10.79
C HIS A 659 27.26 -6.98 10.83
N ILE A 660 26.92 -6.49 12.03
CA ILE A 660 25.90 -5.46 12.23
C ILE A 660 26.60 -4.20 12.75
N THR A 661 26.49 -3.12 11.99
CA THR A 661 27.13 -1.83 12.27
C THR A 661 26.15 -0.68 12.02
N HIS A 662 26.33 0.42 12.77
CA HIS A 662 25.52 1.62 12.56
C HIS A 662 25.67 2.14 11.12
N LYS A 663 24.57 2.44 10.46
CA LYS A 663 24.54 2.97 9.09
C LYS A 663 24.28 4.47 9.06
N ASN A 664 23.12 4.87 9.53
CA ASN A 664 22.66 6.26 9.57
C ASN A 664 21.45 6.39 10.51
N GLN A 665 20.93 7.61 10.60
CA GLN A 665 19.70 7.90 11.34
C GLN A 665 18.62 8.41 10.39
N ALA A 666 17.40 7.89 10.53
CA ALA A 666 16.22 8.37 9.85
C ALA A 666 15.46 9.39 10.71
N ARG A 667 14.94 10.46 10.08
CA ARG A 667 14.05 11.41 10.76
C ARG A 667 12.63 10.86 10.76
N MET A 668 12.10 10.59 11.96
CA MET A 668 10.74 10.09 12.14
C MET A 668 9.86 11.12 12.81
N LEU A 669 8.54 11.03 12.66
CA LEU A 669 7.57 11.83 13.40
C LEU A 669 6.94 10.99 14.51
N MET A 670 7.08 11.45 15.74
CA MET A 670 6.43 10.86 16.91
C MET A 670 5.11 11.58 17.18
N ALA A 671 4.02 10.82 17.30
CA ALA A 671 2.73 11.37 17.62
C ALA A 671 2.70 12.05 19.00
N PRO A 672 1.88 13.12 19.19
CA PRO A 672 1.76 13.78 20.48
C PRO A 672 1.22 12.82 21.53
N GLN A 673 1.65 13.00 22.80
CA GLN A 673 1.09 12.23 23.90
C GLN A 673 -0.42 12.51 23.98
N ALA A 674 -1.23 11.44 23.98
CA ALA A 674 -2.63 11.57 24.31
C ALA A 674 -2.73 12.23 25.70
N LYS A 675 -3.38 13.39 25.79
CA LYS A 675 -3.73 13.98 27.09
C LYS A 675 -4.53 12.93 27.83
N SER A 676 -3.97 12.37 28.92
CA SER A 676 -4.73 11.49 29.80
C SER A 676 -5.93 12.28 30.29
N SER A 677 -7.11 11.92 29.79
CA SER A 677 -8.38 12.39 30.34
C SER A 677 -8.60 11.68 31.68
N PHE A 678 -7.81 12.07 32.68
CA PHE A 678 -8.27 11.93 34.05
C PHE A 678 -9.42 12.90 34.22
N PHE A 679 -10.54 12.42 34.59
CA PHE A 679 -11.87 13.05 34.82
C PHE A 679 -12.89 12.81 33.70
N ASN A 680 -13.63 11.73 33.86
CA ASN A 680 -15.08 11.77 33.88
C ASN A 680 -15.63 10.46 34.46
N LEU A 681 -15.45 10.33 35.79
CA LEU A 681 -16.37 9.62 36.66
C LEU A 681 -17.04 10.68 37.49
N LYS A 682 -18.19 11.14 37.04
CA LYS A 682 -19.28 11.67 37.87
C LYS A 682 -20.58 11.20 37.27
#